data_3594d0dbe0e273a80cbe6be08589697d
#
_entry.id   3594d0dbe0e273a80cbe6be08589697d
#
_cell.length_a   1.000
_cell.length_b   1.000
_cell.length_c   1.000
_cell.angle_alpha   90.00
_cell.angle_beta   90.00
_cell.angle_gamma   90.00
#
_symmetry.space_group_name_H-M   'P 1'
#
loop_
_entity.id
_entity.type
_entity.pdbx_description
1 polymer ?
#
loop_
_entity_poly.entity_id
_entity_poly.type
_entity_poly.pdbx_seq_one_letter_code
_entity_poly.pdbx_strand_id
1 'polypeptide(L)'
;MTLLASMLLAASQLFSPGRTAVGCNYWASNAGIRMWRDWNPAQVERDFDLMASHGIEVVRVFPLWPDFQPLTTDRTFAGRFEGYLQNDGPLKNYAAVDDEMMSRFRFVCDAAERRNIKLIIGLVTGWMSGRMFVPPAFEGLNVVTTPAVVVWQSRYVRYFVERTKDCKSIVAWDFGNECNCMADCDTWQMWLWFQAIGSEIRRADPSRPIVSGLHSMRTDANAKVNMLSIREHVDVVTTHPYPLWTPNCNFEPLNSLRNGCHAPCETTLYSDLTRCVGIVEEAGSLGPCVASERVAADMMRMQLFGSWAAGVPMYMWWCAFDQDKLDYSPYERSTVERELGLFTSEGKAKPTAEELKKFSDFVRSLPFKALPARRTDAVVLVSKRENAWVPSQGAWMLSRQAGFDIRYAYACEPLPESGFYILPSGEGLNAYTRSEQLRLCEKVKNGATALVTLGNGMVLAGLKDFAGVETVSFYKMPRKVEFDAEGRHVEFDEPRTRFLSLCGAKAIIPDVDGNPLMTEFQYGKGKVLLFNGALESNAQIDGWPVYRLAAKIAGVKRRVVSSNPLVCLTEHPRADGSAVVIAINYSDMPKTCALEIDGRVGSVHRGEIKGTTLSIAPNDAAVFEVTEARYLLGRLFSADDSACGRTTQQCRRGVRCMPQEDNQQNQAWLHQTSPMPFQGLRDAQIELHSQAPATLMPVPRAALNKLPKEHRPLPQELRGEGTRLHASSVLLLDTMLRHRGGCSAARHLRQRAFACLASIARAKAPFSSLRLAGSAYCANAPLAVSRRGMAMEIGMERVKTHCRAKMRSASANDVPSSRKSISASFFSSVSMRNCMTVDFVASIDNSLLWSFAHNYTTSVVQMQEWTFRRFAHIVPCSMREAA
;
A
#
# COMPACT_ATOMS: atom_id res chain seq x y z
N MET A 1 33.92 -24.89 -2.02
CA MET A 1 33.89 -23.50 -2.56
C MET A 1 33.08 -23.38 -3.84
N THR A 2 33.11 -24.29 -4.78
CA THR A 2 32.36 -24.23 -6.06
C THR A 2 30.84 -24.29 -5.90
N LEU A 3 30.31 -25.08 -4.96
CA LEU A 3 28.86 -25.24 -4.76
C LEU A 3 28.22 -23.98 -4.17
N LEU A 4 28.84 -23.38 -3.15
CA LEU A 4 28.39 -22.14 -2.53
C LEU A 4 28.40 -20.96 -3.52
N ALA A 5 29.47 -20.89 -4.34
CA ALA A 5 29.55 -19.87 -5.39
C ALA A 5 28.45 -20.02 -6.45
N SER A 6 28.08 -21.25 -6.83
CA SER A 6 26.98 -21.46 -7.79
C SER A 6 25.60 -21.15 -7.20
N MET A 7 25.38 -21.38 -5.90
CA MET A 7 24.13 -21.02 -5.20
C MET A 7 23.99 -19.50 -5.05
N LEU A 8 25.06 -18.80 -4.67
CA LEU A 8 25.11 -17.34 -4.62
C LEU A 8 24.86 -16.71 -6.01
N LEU A 9 25.44 -17.31 -7.07
CA LEU A 9 25.22 -16.85 -8.43
C LEU A 9 23.77 -17.06 -8.87
N ALA A 10 23.16 -18.20 -8.54
CA ALA A 10 21.76 -18.49 -8.87
C ALA A 10 20.79 -17.55 -8.13
N ALA A 11 21.02 -17.32 -6.85
CA ALA A 11 20.22 -16.36 -6.07
C ALA A 11 20.37 -14.93 -6.63
N SER A 12 21.60 -14.48 -6.92
CA SER A 12 21.86 -13.16 -7.48
C SER A 12 21.19 -12.97 -8.85
N GLN A 13 21.11 -14.01 -9.69
CA GLN A 13 20.43 -13.93 -10.99
C GLN A 13 18.91 -13.82 -10.87
N LEU A 14 18.28 -14.49 -9.89
CA LEU A 14 16.84 -14.43 -9.69
C LEU A 14 16.35 -13.05 -9.24
N PHE A 15 17.14 -12.36 -8.45
CA PHE A 15 16.84 -11.02 -7.94
C PHE A 15 17.46 -9.89 -8.77
N SER A 16 17.97 -10.20 -9.98
CA SER A 16 18.56 -9.21 -10.88
C SER A 16 17.49 -8.50 -11.70
N PRO A 17 17.50 -7.16 -11.80
CA PRO A 17 16.57 -6.41 -12.66
C PRO A 17 16.66 -6.83 -14.14
N GLY A 18 15.56 -6.66 -14.86
CA GLY A 18 15.47 -6.93 -16.30
C GLY A 18 15.14 -8.36 -16.70
N ARG A 19 15.13 -9.30 -15.73
CA ARG A 19 14.52 -10.62 -15.85
C ARG A 19 13.36 -10.68 -14.86
N THR A 20 12.21 -11.20 -15.26
CA THR A 20 11.09 -11.45 -14.37
C THR A 20 10.82 -12.94 -14.31
N ALA A 21 11.21 -13.57 -13.20
CA ALA A 21 10.85 -14.94 -12.90
C ALA A 21 9.37 -15.01 -12.51
N VAL A 22 8.69 -16.07 -12.93
CA VAL A 22 7.29 -16.29 -12.60
C VAL A 22 7.15 -17.36 -11.52
N GLY A 23 6.22 -17.15 -10.59
CA GLY A 23 6.06 -18.03 -9.45
C GLY A 23 4.64 -18.07 -8.88
N CYS A 24 4.50 -18.85 -7.82
CA CYS A 24 3.27 -18.92 -7.04
C CYS A 24 3.55 -19.27 -5.58
N ASN A 25 2.54 -19.05 -4.74
CA ASN A 25 2.51 -19.49 -3.36
C ASN A 25 1.90 -20.88 -3.27
N TYR A 26 2.41 -21.76 -2.41
CA TYR A 26 2.06 -23.17 -2.42
C TYR A 26 1.54 -23.66 -1.07
N TRP A 27 0.35 -24.20 -1.11
CA TRP A 27 -0.19 -25.19 -0.21
C TRP A 27 -0.62 -26.41 -1.03
N ALA A 28 -0.44 -27.63 -0.49
CA ALA A 28 -0.79 -28.85 -1.22
C ALA A 28 -2.26 -28.87 -1.63
N SER A 29 -2.56 -29.22 -2.88
CA SER A 29 -3.88 -29.16 -3.49
C SER A 29 -4.97 -29.95 -2.72
N ASN A 30 -4.57 -31.04 -2.05
CA ASN A 30 -5.47 -31.92 -1.29
C ASN A 30 -5.66 -31.54 0.18
N ALA A 31 -4.83 -30.64 0.72
CA ALA A 31 -4.75 -30.44 2.17
C ALA A 31 -4.56 -28.98 2.61
N GLY A 32 -4.38 -28.04 1.70
CA GLY A 32 -4.21 -26.63 2.05
C GLY A 32 -3.22 -26.42 3.21
N ILE A 33 -3.59 -25.60 4.19
CA ILE A 33 -2.74 -25.31 5.36
C ILE A 33 -2.44 -26.56 6.25
N ARG A 34 -3.22 -27.64 6.11
CA ARG A 34 -2.96 -28.90 6.83
C ARG A 34 -1.96 -29.81 6.12
N MET A 35 -1.33 -29.37 5.03
CA MET A 35 -0.45 -30.21 4.22
C MET A 35 0.64 -30.90 5.03
N TRP A 36 1.11 -30.28 6.11
CA TRP A 36 2.16 -30.82 6.97
C TRP A 36 1.65 -31.93 7.91
N ARG A 37 0.38 -31.85 8.34
CA ARG A 37 -0.30 -32.87 9.17
C ARG A 37 -0.90 -33.97 8.31
N ASP A 38 -1.68 -33.58 7.29
CA ASP A 38 -2.35 -34.46 6.34
C ASP A 38 -1.40 -34.77 5.16
N TRP A 39 -0.21 -35.27 5.49
CA TRP A 39 0.91 -35.41 4.59
C TRP A 39 0.67 -36.43 3.48
N ASN A 40 0.81 -36.02 2.23
CA ASN A 40 0.71 -36.87 1.03
C ASN A 40 1.87 -36.58 0.07
N PRO A 41 3.00 -37.33 0.15
CA PRO A 41 4.17 -37.07 -0.71
C PRO A 41 3.87 -37.28 -2.19
N ALA A 42 2.98 -38.20 -2.55
CA ALA A 42 2.59 -38.41 -3.96
C ALA A 42 1.79 -37.22 -4.51
N GLN A 43 1.01 -36.53 -3.67
CA GLN A 43 0.34 -35.30 -4.10
C GLN A 43 1.33 -34.15 -4.29
N VAL A 44 2.29 -33.99 -3.38
CA VAL A 44 3.37 -32.99 -3.51
C VAL A 44 4.13 -33.17 -4.83
N GLU A 45 4.48 -34.41 -5.18
CA GLU A 45 5.12 -34.70 -6.47
C GLU A 45 4.26 -34.26 -7.66
N ARG A 46 2.97 -34.64 -7.68
CA ARG A 46 2.06 -34.25 -8.77
C ARG A 46 1.89 -32.74 -8.87
N ASP A 47 1.76 -32.05 -7.74
CA ASP A 47 1.59 -30.60 -7.68
C ASP A 47 2.81 -29.89 -8.28
N PHE A 48 4.04 -30.34 -7.90
CA PHE A 48 5.29 -29.80 -8.42
C PHE A 48 5.50 -30.13 -9.90
N ASP A 49 5.08 -31.31 -10.39
CA ASP A 49 5.11 -31.65 -11.81
C ASP A 49 4.21 -30.70 -12.62
N LEU A 50 3.01 -30.43 -12.12
CA LEU A 50 2.08 -29.53 -12.77
C LEU A 50 2.59 -28.10 -12.81
N MET A 51 3.10 -27.57 -11.70
CA MET A 51 3.73 -26.24 -11.64
C MET A 51 4.91 -26.12 -12.62
N ALA A 52 5.81 -27.11 -12.64
CA ALA A 52 6.96 -27.12 -13.55
C ALA A 52 6.52 -27.13 -15.03
N SER A 53 5.49 -27.92 -15.40
CA SER A 53 4.97 -28.00 -16.78
C SER A 53 4.38 -26.68 -17.29
N HIS A 54 3.98 -25.78 -16.37
CA HIS A 54 3.48 -24.45 -16.68
C HIS A 54 4.53 -23.35 -16.54
N GLY A 55 5.82 -23.71 -16.40
CA GLY A 55 6.91 -22.75 -16.41
C GLY A 55 7.12 -21.99 -15.13
N ILE A 56 6.53 -22.43 -14.00
CA ILE A 56 6.77 -21.89 -12.68
C ILE A 56 8.24 -22.09 -12.30
N GLU A 57 8.93 -20.99 -12.00
CA GLU A 57 10.35 -20.97 -11.67
C GLU A 57 10.59 -20.88 -10.17
N VAL A 58 9.69 -20.22 -9.44
CA VAL A 58 9.81 -19.95 -8.00
C VAL A 58 8.51 -20.31 -7.29
N VAL A 59 8.63 -20.97 -6.15
CA VAL A 59 7.49 -21.31 -5.29
C VAL A 59 7.79 -20.83 -3.88
N ARG A 60 6.85 -20.11 -3.26
CA ARG A 60 6.93 -19.74 -1.84
C ARG A 60 6.19 -20.78 -1.01
N VAL A 61 6.88 -21.31 0.01
CA VAL A 61 6.41 -22.42 0.86
C VAL A 61 6.37 -21.97 2.32
N PHE A 62 5.39 -22.46 3.06
CA PHE A 62 5.08 -22.00 4.42
C PHE A 62 5.15 -23.15 5.43
N PRO A 63 6.22 -23.28 6.22
CA PRO A 63 6.21 -24.08 7.43
C PRO A 63 5.24 -23.48 8.45
N LEU A 64 4.03 -24.06 8.60
CA LEU A 64 3.04 -23.52 9.53
C LEU A 64 3.55 -23.58 10.96
N TRP A 65 3.69 -22.45 11.62
CA TRP A 65 4.43 -22.33 12.88
C TRP A 65 4.02 -23.33 13.97
N PRO A 66 2.72 -23.53 14.32
CA PRO A 66 2.33 -24.50 15.33
C PRO A 66 2.59 -25.97 14.95
N ASP A 67 2.71 -26.28 13.65
CA ASP A 67 3.02 -27.63 13.20
C ASP A 67 4.50 -27.96 13.36
N PHE A 68 5.35 -26.99 13.05
CA PHE A 68 6.81 -27.15 13.15
C PHE A 68 7.35 -26.91 14.55
N GLN A 69 6.68 -26.12 15.38
CA GLN A 69 7.06 -25.85 16.77
C GLN A 69 5.86 -26.08 17.69
N PRO A 70 5.45 -27.34 17.94
CA PRO A 70 4.23 -27.69 18.67
C PRO A 70 4.42 -27.56 20.18
N LEU A 71 4.60 -26.32 20.66
CA LEU A 71 4.80 -26.02 22.06
C LEU A 71 3.48 -25.96 22.82
N THR A 72 3.44 -26.65 23.97
CA THR A 72 2.40 -26.55 25.00
C THR A 72 3.01 -26.11 26.32
N THR A 73 2.19 -25.79 27.32
CA THR A 73 2.67 -25.37 28.64
C THR A 73 2.32 -26.41 29.70
N ASP A 74 3.31 -26.77 30.53
CA ASP A 74 3.09 -27.54 31.76
C ASP A 74 2.67 -26.58 32.89
N ARG A 75 1.56 -26.93 33.54
CA ARG A 75 1.01 -26.11 34.63
C ARG A 75 0.44 -26.99 35.73
N THR A 76 0.68 -26.60 36.99
CA THR A 76 -0.01 -27.20 38.11
C THR A 76 -1.54 -27.02 38.02
N PHE A 77 -2.29 -27.80 38.76
CA PHE A 77 -3.75 -27.64 38.88
C PHE A 77 -4.17 -26.22 39.32
N ALA A 78 -3.30 -25.48 40.04
CA ALA A 78 -3.53 -24.09 40.43
C ALA A 78 -3.11 -23.08 39.33
N GLY A 79 -2.77 -23.54 38.11
CA GLY A 79 -2.40 -22.69 36.99
C GLY A 79 -0.97 -22.15 37.01
N ARG A 80 -0.13 -22.55 38.01
CA ARG A 80 1.27 -22.12 38.07
C ARG A 80 2.05 -22.74 36.90
N PHE A 81 2.76 -21.91 36.16
CA PHE A 81 3.64 -22.34 35.07
C PHE A 81 4.85 -23.11 35.61
N GLU A 82 5.11 -24.29 35.05
CA GLU A 82 6.25 -25.17 35.41
C GLU A 82 7.26 -25.32 34.26
N GLY A 83 6.80 -25.25 33.00
CA GLY A 83 7.68 -25.35 31.85
C GLY A 83 6.98 -25.37 30.53
N TYR A 84 7.77 -25.62 29.48
CA TYR A 84 7.27 -25.87 28.13
C TYR A 84 7.43 -27.35 27.79
N LEU A 85 6.44 -27.89 27.09
CA LEU A 85 6.43 -29.25 26.55
C LEU A 85 6.38 -29.20 25.02
N GLN A 86 6.78 -30.30 24.37
CA GLN A 86 6.63 -30.49 22.92
C GLN A 86 5.64 -31.64 22.66
N ASN A 87 4.50 -31.33 22.04
CA ASN A 87 3.39 -32.30 21.86
C ASN A 87 3.01 -32.96 23.19
N ASP A 88 2.86 -32.20 24.28
CA ASP A 88 2.56 -32.63 25.64
C ASP A 88 3.59 -33.61 26.24
N GLY A 89 4.77 -33.69 25.66
CA GLY A 89 5.89 -34.48 26.14
C GLY A 89 7.18 -33.66 26.34
N PRO A 90 8.30 -34.30 26.73
CA PRO A 90 9.56 -33.61 26.91
C PRO A 90 10.04 -32.94 25.61
N LEU A 91 10.80 -31.84 25.74
CA LEU A 91 11.46 -31.18 24.63
C LEU A 91 12.46 -32.12 23.99
N LYS A 92 12.33 -32.43 22.70
CA LYS A 92 13.23 -33.26 21.92
C LYS A 92 14.51 -32.54 21.49
N ASN A 93 14.46 -31.20 21.41
CA ASN A 93 15.61 -30.35 21.07
C ASN A 93 15.41 -28.94 21.66
N TYR A 94 16.44 -28.09 21.60
CA TYR A 94 16.47 -26.77 22.23
C TYR A 94 15.45 -25.79 21.64
N ALA A 95 14.93 -26.07 20.44
CA ALA A 95 13.97 -25.22 19.71
C ALA A 95 12.56 -25.80 19.73
N ALA A 96 12.35 -26.99 20.31
CA ALA A 96 11.08 -27.71 20.28
C ALA A 96 10.51 -27.92 18.87
N VAL A 97 11.40 -28.08 17.87
CA VAL A 97 11.00 -28.30 16.47
C VAL A 97 10.72 -29.79 16.26
N ASP A 98 9.67 -30.07 15.49
CA ASP A 98 9.29 -31.44 15.17
C ASP A 98 10.12 -31.97 14.01
N ASP A 99 10.84 -33.11 14.24
CA ASP A 99 11.76 -33.68 13.26
C ASP A 99 11.01 -34.35 12.08
N GLU A 100 9.79 -34.82 12.28
CA GLU A 100 8.96 -35.34 11.19
C GLU A 100 8.54 -34.24 10.24
N MET A 101 8.09 -33.08 10.76
CA MET A 101 7.79 -31.91 9.94
C MET A 101 9.03 -31.44 9.17
N MET A 102 10.21 -31.46 9.79
CA MET A 102 11.46 -31.14 9.10
C MET A 102 11.77 -32.13 7.98
N SER A 103 11.51 -33.42 8.17
CA SER A 103 11.68 -34.43 7.12
C SER A 103 10.72 -34.22 5.95
N ARG A 104 9.44 -33.92 6.22
CA ARG A 104 8.44 -33.58 5.20
C ARG A 104 8.83 -32.32 4.43
N PHE A 105 9.37 -31.31 5.12
CA PHE A 105 9.89 -30.09 4.48
C PHE A 105 11.08 -30.37 3.56
N ARG A 106 12.03 -31.21 3.97
CA ARG A 106 13.15 -31.60 3.09
C ARG A 106 12.67 -32.35 1.86
N PHE A 107 11.65 -33.19 1.97
CA PHE A 107 11.03 -33.83 0.81
C PHE A 107 10.49 -32.80 -0.21
N VAL A 108 9.85 -31.72 0.28
CA VAL A 108 9.41 -30.60 -0.60
C VAL A 108 10.61 -29.94 -1.28
N CYS A 109 11.72 -29.71 -0.54
CA CYS A 109 12.95 -29.17 -1.12
C CYS A 109 13.50 -30.05 -2.25
N ASP A 110 13.51 -31.38 -2.04
CA ASP A 110 14.00 -32.36 -3.02
C ASP A 110 13.07 -32.44 -4.24
N ALA A 111 11.74 -32.38 -4.04
CA ALA A 111 10.75 -32.33 -5.10
C ALA A 111 10.93 -31.09 -6.01
N ALA A 112 11.19 -29.93 -5.41
CA ALA A 112 11.51 -28.67 -6.11
C ALA A 112 12.86 -28.77 -6.86
N GLU A 113 13.92 -29.31 -6.21
CA GLU A 113 15.24 -29.43 -6.82
C GLU A 113 15.22 -30.30 -8.07
N ARG A 114 14.53 -31.43 -8.04
CA ARG A 114 14.37 -32.34 -9.19
C ARG A 114 13.75 -31.65 -10.42
N ARG A 115 12.94 -30.59 -10.20
CA ARG A 115 12.23 -29.84 -11.24
C ARG A 115 12.85 -28.48 -11.55
N ASN A 116 14.01 -28.19 -10.94
CA ASN A 116 14.69 -26.89 -11.02
C ASN A 116 13.82 -25.72 -10.54
N ILE A 117 12.83 -25.97 -9.70
CA ILE A 117 12.03 -24.93 -9.03
C ILE A 117 12.83 -24.39 -7.84
N LYS A 118 12.82 -23.06 -7.66
CA LYS A 118 13.46 -22.38 -6.54
C LYS A 118 12.44 -22.11 -5.45
N LEU A 119 12.88 -22.12 -4.19
CA LEU A 119 12.00 -21.93 -3.04
C LEU A 119 12.34 -20.64 -2.28
N ILE A 120 11.31 -19.89 -1.91
CA ILE A 120 11.34 -18.85 -0.87
C ILE A 120 10.58 -19.42 0.33
N ILE A 121 11.15 -19.31 1.53
CA ILE A 121 10.60 -19.97 2.72
C ILE A 121 10.08 -18.95 3.72
N GLY A 122 8.75 -18.92 3.91
CA GLY A 122 8.07 -18.10 4.93
C GLY A 122 8.23 -18.70 6.32
N LEU A 123 9.27 -18.31 7.06
CA LEU A 123 9.70 -18.98 8.30
C LEU A 123 8.68 -18.92 9.43
N VAL A 124 8.27 -17.72 9.86
CA VAL A 124 7.30 -17.54 10.94
C VAL A 124 5.91 -17.39 10.35
N THR A 125 5.34 -18.50 9.87
CA THR A 125 3.97 -18.49 9.34
C THR A 125 2.95 -18.59 10.49
N GLY A 126 2.75 -17.46 11.17
CA GLY A 126 1.78 -17.30 12.26
C GLY A 126 0.48 -16.62 11.81
N TRP A 127 0.46 -16.04 10.62
CA TRP A 127 -0.73 -15.45 9.99
C TRP A 127 -0.91 -16.04 8.59
N MET A 128 -2.12 -16.53 8.30
CA MET A 128 -2.47 -17.10 7.00
C MET A 128 -3.97 -17.01 6.76
N SER A 129 -4.38 -16.57 5.56
CA SER A 129 -5.80 -16.55 5.16
C SER A 129 -6.71 -15.83 6.17
N GLY A 130 -6.25 -14.69 6.71
CA GLY A 130 -6.98 -13.92 7.71
C GLY A 130 -7.09 -14.58 9.10
N ARG A 131 -6.26 -15.56 9.43
CA ARG A 131 -6.27 -16.32 10.69
C ARG A 131 -4.91 -16.35 11.35
N MET A 132 -4.94 -16.39 12.70
CA MET A 132 -3.73 -16.65 13.49
C MET A 132 -3.53 -18.15 13.69
N PHE A 133 -2.28 -18.58 13.50
CA PHE A 133 -1.79 -19.94 13.78
C PHE A 133 -0.58 -19.84 14.66
N VAL A 134 -0.78 -20.14 15.93
CA VAL A 134 0.26 -20.05 16.96
C VAL A 134 0.35 -21.35 17.74
N PRO A 135 1.54 -21.73 18.25
CA PRO A 135 1.66 -22.85 19.18
C PRO A 135 0.73 -22.65 20.38
N PRO A 136 0.08 -23.71 20.90
CA PRO A 136 -0.86 -23.62 22.02
C PRO A 136 -0.29 -22.90 23.26
N ALA A 137 1.03 -23.02 23.51
CA ALA A 137 1.68 -22.30 24.60
C ALA A 137 1.60 -20.78 24.51
N PHE A 138 1.31 -20.23 23.33
CA PHE A 138 1.34 -18.79 23.06
C PHE A 138 -0.05 -18.22 22.71
N GLU A 139 -1.10 -19.02 22.75
CA GLU A 139 -2.46 -18.55 22.54
C GLU A 139 -2.81 -17.39 23.49
N GLY A 140 -3.39 -16.33 22.94
CA GLY A 140 -3.73 -15.11 23.66
C GLY A 140 -2.56 -14.19 24.04
N LEU A 141 -1.31 -14.54 23.70
CA LEU A 141 -0.15 -13.68 23.89
C LEU A 141 0.09 -12.83 22.62
N ASN A 142 0.68 -11.66 22.84
CA ASN A 142 1.19 -10.86 21.71
C ASN A 142 2.50 -11.49 21.19
N VAL A 143 2.46 -12.06 19.98
CA VAL A 143 3.56 -12.87 19.45
C VAL A 143 4.76 -12.04 18.95
N VAL A 144 4.62 -10.72 18.86
CA VAL A 144 5.68 -9.78 18.46
C VAL A 144 6.36 -9.15 19.67
N THR A 145 5.61 -8.87 20.75
CA THR A 145 6.12 -8.07 21.87
C THR A 145 6.36 -8.87 23.15
N THR A 146 5.84 -10.12 23.27
CA THR A 146 6.07 -10.95 24.45
C THR A 146 7.47 -11.59 24.39
N PRO A 147 8.41 -11.26 25.30
CA PRO A 147 9.81 -11.70 25.19
C PRO A 147 9.98 -13.21 25.10
N ALA A 148 9.20 -13.98 25.88
CA ALA A 148 9.27 -15.44 25.85
C ALA A 148 8.91 -16.01 24.47
N VAL A 149 7.90 -15.44 23.81
CA VAL A 149 7.47 -15.85 22.46
C VAL A 149 8.55 -15.54 21.43
N VAL A 150 9.13 -14.34 21.48
CA VAL A 150 10.22 -13.93 20.56
C VAL A 150 11.44 -14.82 20.73
N VAL A 151 11.79 -15.21 21.97
CA VAL A 151 12.90 -16.15 22.23
C VAL A 151 12.62 -17.51 21.59
N TRP A 152 11.40 -18.03 21.68
CA TRP A 152 11.08 -19.32 21.07
C TRP A 152 11.03 -19.25 19.54
N GLN A 153 10.51 -18.17 18.97
CA GLN A 153 10.60 -17.91 17.51
C GLN A 153 12.06 -17.83 17.05
N SER A 154 12.93 -17.14 17.78
CA SER A 154 14.37 -17.06 17.49
C SER A 154 15.04 -18.43 17.49
N ARG A 155 14.71 -19.29 18.48
CA ARG A 155 15.22 -20.68 18.54
C ARG A 155 14.72 -21.50 17.35
N TYR A 156 13.43 -21.39 17.04
CA TYR A 156 12.78 -22.05 15.91
C TYR A 156 13.46 -21.68 14.59
N VAL A 157 13.57 -20.38 14.30
CA VAL A 157 14.17 -19.88 13.06
C VAL A 157 15.63 -20.34 12.91
N ARG A 158 16.43 -20.23 13.97
CA ARG A 158 17.80 -20.71 13.96
C ARG A 158 17.87 -22.20 13.63
N TYR A 159 17.13 -23.03 14.36
CA TYR A 159 17.12 -24.48 14.18
C TYR A 159 16.70 -24.86 12.76
N PHE A 160 15.61 -24.24 12.27
CA PHE A 160 15.07 -24.51 10.95
C PHE A 160 16.10 -24.19 9.85
N VAL A 161 16.67 -22.99 9.88
CA VAL A 161 17.63 -22.53 8.87
C VAL A 161 18.92 -23.36 8.92
N GLU A 162 19.47 -23.65 10.12
CA GLU A 162 20.67 -24.49 10.27
C GLU A 162 20.48 -25.88 9.66
N ARG A 163 19.28 -26.47 9.78
CA ARG A 163 18.94 -27.80 9.31
C ARG A 163 18.55 -27.89 7.84
N THR A 164 18.32 -26.77 7.16
CA THR A 164 17.83 -26.76 5.77
C THR A 164 18.65 -25.89 4.81
N LYS A 165 19.65 -25.15 5.30
CA LYS A 165 20.52 -24.32 4.46
C LYS A 165 21.32 -25.08 3.41
N ASP A 166 21.44 -26.39 3.52
CA ASP A 166 22.07 -27.27 2.54
C ASP A 166 21.14 -27.60 1.35
N CYS A 167 19.83 -27.36 1.46
CA CYS A 167 18.87 -27.53 0.36
C CYS A 167 19.14 -26.53 -0.75
N LYS A 168 19.48 -27.04 -1.95
CA LYS A 168 19.87 -26.20 -3.10
C LYS A 168 18.70 -25.51 -3.79
N SER A 169 17.49 -26.01 -3.57
CA SER A 169 16.27 -25.36 -4.07
C SER A 169 15.98 -24.05 -3.34
N ILE A 170 16.38 -23.89 -2.07
CA ILE A 170 16.12 -22.66 -1.29
C ILE A 170 17.03 -21.53 -1.81
N VAL A 171 16.42 -20.39 -2.17
CA VAL A 171 17.14 -19.20 -2.68
C VAL A 171 17.04 -17.99 -1.76
N ALA A 172 16.03 -17.94 -0.88
CA ALA A 172 15.84 -16.85 0.06
C ALA A 172 15.07 -17.31 1.31
N TRP A 173 15.29 -16.58 2.41
CA TRP A 173 14.56 -16.72 3.66
C TRP A 173 13.60 -15.53 3.80
N ASP A 174 12.34 -15.79 4.00
CA ASP A 174 11.30 -14.81 4.27
C ASP A 174 10.98 -14.85 5.76
N PHE A 175 10.74 -13.68 6.38
CA PHE A 175 10.37 -13.61 7.80
C PHE A 175 9.14 -14.47 8.12
N GLY A 176 8.21 -14.56 7.21
CA GLY A 176 6.96 -15.32 7.31
C GLY A 176 5.84 -14.65 6.55
N ASN A 177 4.64 -15.22 6.57
CA ASN A 177 3.52 -14.67 5.85
C ASN A 177 2.89 -13.49 6.60
N GLU A 178 2.94 -12.30 6.00
CA GLU A 178 2.27 -11.07 6.47
C GLU A 178 2.45 -10.82 7.98
N CYS A 179 3.70 -10.92 8.45
CA CYS A 179 4.02 -10.82 9.88
C CYS A 179 3.54 -9.51 10.52
N ASN A 180 3.33 -8.46 9.73
CA ASN A 180 2.71 -7.22 10.17
C ASN A 180 1.24 -7.39 10.60
N CYS A 181 0.58 -8.50 10.28
CA CYS A 181 -0.78 -8.83 10.72
C CYS A 181 -0.84 -9.65 12.02
N MET A 182 0.30 -10.22 12.49
CA MET A 182 0.31 -11.15 13.62
C MET A 182 -0.06 -10.50 14.96
N ALA A 183 0.21 -9.22 15.17
CA ALA A 183 -0.07 -8.56 16.44
C ALA A 183 -0.17 -7.03 16.30
N ASP A 184 -0.84 -6.41 17.27
CA ASP A 184 -0.77 -4.96 17.45
C ASP A 184 0.53 -4.60 18.17
N CYS A 185 1.28 -3.67 17.59
CA CYS A 185 2.52 -3.15 18.15
C CYS A 185 2.86 -1.81 17.52
N ASP A 186 3.76 -1.05 18.13
CA ASP A 186 4.31 0.15 17.53
C ASP A 186 5.49 -0.15 16.58
N THR A 187 5.98 0.89 15.91
CA THR A 187 7.09 0.80 14.95
C THR A 187 8.37 0.21 15.59
N TRP A 188 8.71 0.61 16.81
CA TRP A 188 9.95 0.19 17.47
C TRP A 188 9.87 -1.24 17.99
N GLN A 189 8.70 -1.67 18.45
CA GLN A 189 8.45 -3.06 18.84
C GLN A 189 8.56 -3.99 17.63
N MET A 190 7.99 -3.60 16.50
CA MET A 190 8.12 -4.37 15.26
C MET A 190 9.55 -4.37 14.73
N TRP A 191 10.25 -3.23 14.80
CA TRP A 191 11.67 -3.13 14.46
C TRP A 191 12.53 -4.10 15.29
N LEU A 192 12.31 -4.17 16.61
CA LEU A 192 13.01 -5.10 17.50
C LEU A 192 12.72 -6.56 17.14
N TRP A 193 11.49 -6.87 16.75
CA TRP A 193 11.13 -8.21 16.30
C TRP A 193 11.87 -8.58 15.02
N PHE A 194 11.90 -7.72 14.01
CA PHE A 194 12.67 -7.94 12.79
C PHE A 194 14.17 -8.11 13.08
N GLN A 195 14.70 -7.28 13.99
CA GLN A 195 16.10 -7.40 14.41
C GLN A 195 16.39 -8.75 15.06
N ALA A 196 15.52 -9.23 15.94
CA ALA A 196 15.70 -10.50 16.62
C ALA A 196 15.67 -11.67 15.62
N ILE A 197 14.63 -11.76 14.81
CA ILE A 197 14.43 -12.85 13.85
C ILE A 197 15.46 -12.78 12.72
N GLY A 198 15.70 -11.61 12.14
CA GLY A 198 16.67 -11.41 11.07
C GLY A 198 18.11 -11.73 11.48
N SER A 199 18.49 -11.42 12.73
CA SER A 199 19.81 -11.79 13.28
C SER A 199 19.99 -13.30 13.34
N GLU A 200 18.96 -14.07 13.68
CA GLU A 200 19.04 -15.53 13.72
C GLU A 200 19.12 -16.14 12.31
N ILE A 201 18.38 -15.58 11.34
CA ILE A 201 18.51 -15.99 9.93
C ILE A 201 19.95 -15.77 9.44
N ARG A 202 20.47 -14.54 9.57
CA ARG A 202 21.83 -14.19 9.10
C ARG A 202 22.92 -14.98 9.81
N ARG A 203 22.74 -15.26 11.10
CA ARG A 203 23.67 -16.10 11.88
C ARG A 203 23.70 -17.54 11.38
N ALA A 204 22.54 -18.12 11.07
CA ALA A 204 22.42 -19.50 10.63
C ALA A 204 22.81 -19.66 9.14
N ASP A 205 22.46 -18.72 8.30
CA ASP A 205 22.79 -18.66 6.86
C ASP A 205 23.05 -17.22 6.37
N PRO A 206 24.30 -16.75 6.36
CA PRO A 206 24.65 -15.43 5.85
C PRO A 206 24.67 -15.36 4.31
N SER A 207 24.40 -16.46 3.61
CA SER A 207 24.62 -16.56 2.16
C SER A 207 23.39 -16.20 1.34
N ARG A 208 22.19 -16.35 1.89
CA ARG A 208 20.93 -16.09 1.19
C ARG A 208 20.32 -14.77 1.64
N PRO A 209 19.63 -14.06 0.71
CA PRO A 209 18.92 -12.83 1.04
C PRO A 209 17.75 -13.10 1.99
N ILE A 210 17.43 -12.07 2.79
CA ILE A 210 16.22 -12.01 3.62
C ILE A 210 15.16 -11.23 2.85
N VAL A 211 13.99 -11.84 2.73
CA VAL A 211 12.77 -11.29 2.11
C VAL A 211 11.83 -10.81 3.20
N SER A 212 11.05 -9.76 2.94
CA SER A 212 10.21 -9.15 3.99
C SER A 212 8.93 -9.91 4.32
N GLY A 213 8.31 -10.58 3.36
CA GLY A 213 7.05 -11.31 3.54
C GLY A 213 5.86 -10.44 4.00
N LEU A 214 5.86 -9.17 3.64
CA LEU A 214 4.93 -8.16 4.17
C LEU A 214 4.03 -7.60 3.09
N HIS A 215 2.82 -7.22 3.50
CA HIS A 215 1.88 -6.50 2.65
C HIS A 215 1.58 -5.09 3.19
N SER A 216 1.00 -4.24 2.32
CA SER A 216 0.44 -2.92 2.71
C SER A 216 1.38 -2.11 3.60
N MET A 217 2.69 -2.13 3.30
CA MET A 217 3.65 -1.30 4.00
C MET A 217 3.38 0.17 3.71
N ARG A 218 3.61 1.03 4.69
CA ARG A 218 3.28 2.43 4.58
C ARG A 218 4.50 3.31 4.36
N THR A 219 4.29 4.45 3.75
CA THR A 219 5.35 5.46 3.55
C THR A 219 5.60 6.32 4.78
N ASP A 220 4.61 6.45 5.69
CA ASP A 220 4.70 7.26 6.89
C ASP A 220 5.53 6.59 8.00
N ALA A 221 6.45 7.35 8.57
CA ALA A 221 7.43 6.87 9.55
C ALA A 221 6.82 6.38 10.88
N ASN A 222 5.57 6.71 11.16
CA ASN A 222 4.87 6.30 12.40
C ASN A 222 4.06 5.02 12.23
N ALA A 223 3.98 4.47 11.03
CA ALA A 223 3.29 3.21 10.81
C ALA A 223 4.05 2.04 11.43
N LYS A 224 3.31 1.02 11.88
CA LYS A 224 3.85 -0.22 12.47
C LYS A 224 5.02 -0.78 11.65
N VAL A 225 4.82 -0.89 10.33
CA VAL A 225 5.86 -1.19 9.37
C VAL A 225 5.88 -0.11 8.29
N ASN A 226 7.03 0.47 8.07
CA ASN A 226 7.24 1.50 7.07
C ASN A 226 8.57 1.28 6.34
N MET A 227 8.73 1.94 5.20
CA MET A 227 9.89 1.75 4.33
C MET A 227 11.22 2.10 5.01
N LEU A 228 11.23 3.07 5.93
CA LEU A 228 12.44 3.51 6.61
C LEU A 228 12.90 2.49 7.67
N SER A 229 11.95 1.81 8.33
CA SER A 229 12.26 0.83 9.36
C SER A 229 12.64 -0.53 8.77
N ILE A 230 11.92 -1.00 7.73
CA ILE A 230 12.14 -2.36 7.20
C ILE A 230 13.44 -2.50 6.42
N ARG A 231 13.91 -1.45 5.73
CA ARG A 231 15.12 -1.48 4.91
C ARG A 231 16.41 -1.83 5.67
N GLU A 232 16.39 -1.73 7.00
CA GLU A 232 17.53 -2.07 7.84
C GLU A 232 17.67 -3.58 8.08
N HIS A 233 16.61 -4.37 7.79
CA HIS A 233 16.50 -5.76 8.13
C HIS A 233 16.48 -6.73 6.95
N VAL A 234 16.14 -6.22 5.74
CA VAL A 234 15.91 -7.07 4.56
C VAL A 234 16.83 -6.70 3.39
N ASP A 235 17.02 -7.65 2.50
CA ASP A 235 17.70 -7.45 1.22
C ASP A 235 16.68 -7.30 0.09
N VAL A 236 15.48 -7.86 0.26
CA VAL A 236 14.38 -7.87 -0.69
C VAL A 236 13.08 -7.44 0.00
N VAL A 237 12.41 -6.44 -0.56
CA VAL A 237 11.08 -6.00 -0.10
C VAL A 237 9.99 -6.62 -0.98
N THR A 238 8.83 -6.89 -0.37
CA THR A 238 7.71 -7.56 -1.03
C THR A 238 6.50 -6.68 -1.14
N THR A 239 5.66 -6.96 -2.12
CA THR A 239 4.32 -6.41 -2.25
C THR A 239 3.29 -7.52 -2.42
N HIS A 240 2.09 -7.29 -1.87
CA HIS A 240 0.90 -8.12 -2.03
C HIS A 240 -0.24 -7.25 -2.60
N PRO A 241 -0.21 -6.90 -3.90
CA PRO A 241 -1.12 -5.94 -4.53
C PRO A 241 -2.50 -6.55 -4.81
N TYR A 242 -3.35 -6.59 -3.81
CA TYR A 242 -4.75 -6.98 -3.94
C TYR A 242 -5.64 -5.74 -4.13
N PRO A 243 -6.23 -5.52 -5.33
CA PRO A 243 -6.97 -4.29 -5.62
C PRO A 243 -8.16 -4.03 -4.70
N LEU A 244 -8.91 -5.08 -4.31
CA LEU A 244 -10.09 -4.93 -3.48
C LEU A 244 -9.79 -4.30 -2.11
N TRP A 245 -8.60 -4.53 -1.56
CA TRP A 245 -8.18 -4.04 -0.24
C TRP A 245 -7.29 -2.81 -0.31
N THR A 246 -6.94 -2.36 -1.52
CA THR A 246 -6.02 -1.23 -1.69
C THR A 246 -6.79 0.06 -2.00
N PRO A 247 -6.55 1.16 -1.27
CA PRO A 247 -7.21 2.44 -1.50
C PRO A 247 -7.12 2.88 -2.97
N ASN A 248 -8.22 3.37 -3.51
CA ASN A 248 -8.48 3.77 -4.90
C ASN A 248 -8.48 2.62 -5.93
N CYS A 249 -7.74 1.52 -5.71
CA CYS A 249 -7.77 0.35 -6.60
C CYS A 249 -9.13 -0.34 -6.61
N ASN A 250 -9.84 -0.31 -5.49
CA ASN A 250 -11.19 -0.89 -5.33
C ASN A 250 -12.33 -0.08 -5.97
N PHE A 251 -12.04 1.05 -6.60
CA PHE A 251 -13.04 1.88 -7.30
C PHE A 251 -13.20 1.50 -8.79
N GLU A 252 -12.32 0.67 -9.31
CA GLU A 252 -12.26 0.33 -10.72
C GLU A 252 -12.26 -1.19 -10.96
N PRO A 253 -12.70 -1.66 -12.14
CA PRO A 253 -12.55 -3.07 -12.53
C PRO A 253 -11.11 -3.54 -12.45
N LEU A 254 -10.88 -4.84 -12.19
CA LEU A 254 -9.54 -5.40 -12.06
C LEU A 254 -8.68 -5.24 -13.33
N ASN A 255 -9.30 -5.23 -14.49
CA ASN A 255 -8.63 -5.05 -15.78
C ASN A 255 -8.59 -3.59 -16.27
N SER A 256 -8.65 -2.62 -15.34
CA SER A 256 -8.47 -1.19 -15.62
C SER A 256 -7.00 -0.78 -15.66
N LEU A 257 -6.72 0.47 -16.10
CA LEU A 257 -5.39 1.09 -16.01
C LEU A 257 -4.85 1.08 -14.57
N ARG A 258 -5.66 1.48 -13.60
CA ARG A 258 -5.26 1.57 -12.20
C ARG A 258 -4.78 0.23 -11.66
N ASN A 259 -5.55 -0.81 -11.89
CA ASN A 259 -5.27 -2.16 -11.37
C ASN A 259 -4.21 -2.90 -12.19
N GLY A 260 -4.11 -2.64 -13.48
CA GLY A 260 -2.98 -3.09 -14.31
C GLY A 260 -1.65 -2.45 -13.91
N CYS A 261 -1.67 -1.19 -13.43
CA CYS A 261 -0.50 -0.50 -12.92
C CYS A 261 -0.19 -0.80 -11.43
N HIS A 262 -1.08 -1.45 -10.67
CA HIS A 262 -0.96 -1.60 -9.22
C HIS A 262 0.34 -2.31 -8.83
N ALA A 263 0.54 -3.55 -9.27
CA ALA A 263 1.72 -4.33 -8.91
C ALA A 263 3.05 -3.65 -9.31
N PRO A 264 3.26 -3.19 -10.56
CA PRO A 264 4.51 -2.52 -10.92
C PRO A 264 4.73 -1.20 -10.19
N CYS A 265 3.67 -0.44 -9.90
CA CYS A 265 3.75 0.83 -9.17
C CYS A 265 4.15 0.62 -7.71
N GLU A 266 3.43 -0.25 -6.98
CA GLU A 266 3.67 -0.50 -5.56
C GLU A 266 5.06 -1.07 -5.34
N THR A 267 5.47 -2.04 -6.16
CA THR A 267 6.79 -2.65 -6.05
C THR A 267 7.91 -1.66 -6.38
N THR A 268 7.72 -0.78 -7.37
CA THR A 268 8.70 0.29 -7.66
C THR A 268 8.77 1.30 -6.53
N LEU A 269 7.63 1.71 -5.96
CA LEU A 269 7.58 2.62 -4.80
C LEU A 269 8.36 2.04 -3.61
N TYR A 270 8.13 0.77 -3.28
CA TYR A 270 8.80 0.10 -2.17
C TYR A 270 10.31 -0.05 -2.44
N SER A 271 10.67 -0.49 -3.64
CA SER A 271 12.08 -0.63 -4.03
C SER A 271 12.84 0.70 -3.99
N ASP A 272 12.28 1.75 -4.56
CA ASP A 272 12.92 3.07 -4.63
C ASP A 272 13.08 3.69 -3.22
N LEU A 273 12.06 3.57 -2.34
CA LEU A 273 12.09 4.17 -1.01
C LEU A 273 12.95 3.38 -0.01
N THR A 274 13.01 2.06 -0.13
CA THR A 274 13.87 1.22 0.72
C THR A 274 15.29 1.10 0.18
N ARG A 275 15.48 1.27 -1.14
CA ARG A 275 16.73 0.99 -1.87
C ARG A 275 17.10 -0.50 -1.86
N CYS A 276 16.11 -1.36 -1.61
CA CYS A 276 16.21 -2.81 -1.71
C CYS A 276 15.61 -3.29 -3.04
N VAL A 277 15.91 -4.50 -3.43
CA VAL A 277 15.21 -5.15 -4.55
C VAL A 277 13.74 -5.35 -4.18
N GLY A 278 12.81 -4.96 -5.04
CA GLY A 278 11.37 -5.18 -4.84
C GLY A 278 10.87 -6.34 -5.69
N ILE A 279 10.03 -7.21 -5.10
CA ILE A 279 9.35 -8.30 -5.81
C ILE A 279 7.84 -8.26 -5.55
N VAL A 280 7.05 -8.73 -6.52
CA VAL A 280 5.65 -9.07 -6.31
C VAL A 280 5.60 -10.48 -5.76
N GLU A 281 5.41 -10.63 -4.46
CA GLU A 281 5.44 -11.92 -3.77
C GLU A 281 4.07 -12.60 -3.75
N GLU A 282 3.01 -11.80 -3.72
CA GLU A 282 1.65 -12.24 -3.92
C GLU A 282 0.91 -11.27 -4.85
N ALA A 283 0.20 -11.78 -5.83
CA ALA A 283 -0.80 -11.05 -6.59
C ALA A 283 -2.04 -11.91 -6.72
N GLY A 284 -3.22 -11.31 -6.78
CA GLY A 284 -4.46 -12.08 -6.88
C GLY A 284 -5.69 -11.23 -7.16
N SER A 285 -6.72 -11.88 -7.68
CA SER A 285 -8.03 -11.29 -7.99
C SER A 285 -9.06 -11.52 -6.89
N LEU A 286 -8.75 -12.32 -5.88
CA LEU A 286 -9.67 -12.86 -4.86
C LEU A 286 -10.76 -13.77 -5.45
N GLY A 287 -10.46 -14.42 -6.58
CA GLY A 287 -11.26 -15.48 -7.19
C GLY A 287 -12.52 -15.02 -7.94
N PRO A 288 -13.32 -15.98 -8.43
CA PRO A 288 -14.51 -15.72 -9.24
C PRO A 288 -15.62 -14.98 -8.50
N CYS A 289 -15.61 -14.98 -7.17
CA CYS A 289 -16.57 -14.22 -6.37
C CYS A 289 -16.36 -12.70 -6.45
N VAL A 290 -15.18 -12.24 -6.92
CA VAL A 290 -14.86 -10.82 -7.11
C VAL A 290 -14.79 -10.47 -8.60
N ALA A 291 -14.13 -11.29 -9.42
CA ALA A 291 -14.02 -11.08 -10.85
C ALA A 291 -13.91 -12.41 -11.60
N SER A 292 -14.42 -12.46 -12.83
CA SER A 292 -14.30 -13.66 -13.66
C SER A 292 -12.83 -14.02 -13.92
N GLU A 293 -12.56 -15.30 -14.14
CA GLU A 293 -11.20 -15.79 -14.44
C GLU A 293 -10.57 -15.09 -15.67
N ARG A 294 -11.41 -14.70 -16.66
CA ARG A 294 -10.94 -13.92 -17.80
C ARG A 294 -10.43 -12.55 -17.38
N VAL A 295 -11.17 -11.84 -16.55
CA VAL A 295 -10.76 -10.50 -16.04
C VAL A 295 -9.51 -10.63 -15.16
N ALA A 296 -9.40 -11.69 -14.37
CA ALA A 296 -8.20 -11.98 -13.57
C ALA A 296 -6.96 -12.23 -14.47
N ALA A 297 -7.14 -12.96 -15.56
CA ALA A 297 -6.09 -13.22 -16.55
C ALA A 297 -5.68 -11.94 -17.30
N ASP A 298 -6.63 -11.07 -17.65
CA ASP A 298 -6.37 -9.76 -18.25
C ASP A 298 -5.55 -8.87 -17.31
N MET A 299 -5.93 -8.80 -16.03
CA MET A 299 -5.17 -8.08 -15.00
C MET A 299 -3.76 -8.64 -14.87
N MET A 300 -3.61 -9.96 -14.74
CA MET A 300 -2.31 -10.63 -14.62
C MET A 300 -1.41 -10.29 -15.81
N ARG A 301 -1.93 -10.33 -17.04
CA ARG A 301 -1.15 -10.02 -18.25
C ARG A 301 -0.57 -8.60 -18.19
N MET A 302 -1.41 -7.59 -17.89
CA MET A 302 -0.95 -6.21 -17.75
C MET A 302 0.09 -6.06 -16.63
N GLN A 303 -0.13 -6.69 -15.48
CA GLN A 303 0.80 -6.64 -14.34
C GLN A 303 2.13 -7.34 -14.63
N LEU A 304 2.13 -8.47 -15.34
CA LEU A 304 3.36 -9.18 -15.76
C LEU A 304 4.22 -8.32 -16.68
N PHE A 305 3.64 -7.79 -17.77
CA PHE A 305 4.38 -6.90 -18.69
C PHE A 305 4.77 -5.58 -18.02
N GLY A 306 3.90 -5.03 -17.17
CA GLY A 306 4.18 -3.82 -16.40
C GLY A 306 5.31 -3.99 -15.37
N SER A 307 5.33 -5.11 -14.65
CA SER A 307 6.38 -5.46 -13.70
C SER A 307 7.72 -5.70 -14.40
N TRP A 308 7.71 -6.43 -15.50
CA TRP A 308 8.91 -6.63 -16.31
C TRP A 308 9.47 -5.31 -16.84
N ALA A 309 8.61 -4.44 -17.40
CA ALA A 309 8.97 -3.10 -17.86
C ALA A 309 9.47 -2.20 -16.71
N ALA A 310 8.97 -2.38 -15.49
CA ALA A 310 9.46 -1.66 -14.30
C ALA A 310 10.81 -2.19 -13.78
N GLY A 311 11.26 -3.35 -14.25
CA GLY A 311 12.49 -4.00 -13.78
C GLY A 311 12.29 -4.86 -12.54
N VAL A 312 11.05 -5.22 -12.20
CA VAL A 312 10.70 -6.12 -11.09
C VAL A 312 11.15 -7.54 -11.43
N PRO A 313 12.05 -8.15 -10.64
CA PRO A 313 12.68 -9.42 -11.03
C PRO A 313 11.82 -10.66 -10.79
N MET A 314 10.69 -10.54 -10.06
CA MET A 314 9.83 -11.68 -9.73
C MET A 314 8.38 -11.27 -9.60
N TYR A 315 7.49 -12.12 -10.12
CA TYR A 315 6.04 -11.98 -10.00
C TYR A 315 5.42 -13.33 -9.59
N MET A 316 4.75 -13.37 -8.46
CA MET A 316 4.15 -14.59 -7.91
C MET A 316 2.65 -14.39 -7.69
N TRP A 317 1.88 -15.44 -7.95
CA TRP A 317 0.43 -15.47 -7.77
C TRP A 317 0.02 -16.14 -6.47
N TRP A 318 -1.03 -15.66 -5.83
CA TRP A 318 -1.72 -16.32 -4.74
C TRP A 318 -2.96 -17.02 -5.27
N CYS A 319 -3.02 -18.35 -5.34
CA CYS A 319 -1.96 -19.31 -5.03
C CYS A 319 -1.87 -20.40 -6.13
N ALA A 320 -1.21 -21.51 -5.87
CA ALA A 320 -1.06 -22.57 -6.88
C ALA A 320 -2.38 -23.28 -7.19
N PHE A 321 -3.13 -23.70 -6.17
CA PHE A 321 -4.33 -24.53 -6.33
C PHE A 321 -5.54 -23.93 -5.63
N ASP A 322 -6.74 -24.16 -6.21
CA ASP A 322 -7.99 -23.92 -5.54
C ASP A 322 -8.12 -24.81 -4.30
N GLN A 323 -8.79 -24.28 -3.27
CA GLN A 323 -9.02 -24.94 -1.98
C GLN A 323 -10.52 -25.22 -1.76
N ASP A 324 -11.29 -25.32 -2.87
CA ASP A 324 -12.75 -25.39 -2.90
C ASP A 324 -13.33 -26.68 -2.33
N LYS A 325 -12.53 -27.77 -2.29
CA LYS A 325 -12.92 -29.08 -1.77
C LYS A 325 -12.63 -29.26 -0.27
N LEU A 326 -11.96 -28.30 0.36
CA LEU A 326 -11.59 -28.41 1.77
C LEU A 326 -12.74 -27.95 2.67
N ASP A 327 -13.10 -28.80 3.63
CA ASP A 327 -14.27 -28.67 4.52
C ASP A 327 -13.89 -28.25 5.95
N TYR A 328 -12.75 -27.58 6.13
CA TYR A 328 -12.26 -27.09 7.41
C TYR A 328 -11.75 -25.63 7.31
N SER A 329 -11.65 -24.97 8.45
CA SER A 329 -11.20 -23.58 8.54
C SER A 329 -9.75 -23.43 8.06
N PRO A 330 -9.45 -22.39 7.25
CA PRO A 330 -10.32 -21.26 6.89
C PRO A 330 -11.29 -21.53 5.73
N TYR A 331 -11.10 -22.56 4.95
CA TYR A 331 -11.72 -22.77 3.62
C TYR A 331 -13.24 -22.97 3.69
N GLU A 332 -13.76 -23.67 4.69
CA GLU A 332 -15.20 -23.87 4.85
C GLU A 332 -15.97 -22.58 5.17
N ARG A 333 -15.26 -21.57 5.74
CA ARG A 333 -15.87 -20.33 6.27
C ARG A 333 -15.53 -19.09 5.47
N SER A 334 -14.46 -19.12 4.70
CA SER A 334 -14.00 -17.98 3.91
C SER A 334 -14.37 -18.15 2.45
N THR A 335 -15.24 -17.29 1.94
CA THR A 335 -15.65 -17.33 0.53
C THR A 335 -14.53 -16.93 -0.41
N VAL A 336 -13.60 -16.09 0.05
CA VAL A 336 -12.49 -15.56 -0.77
C VAL A 336 -11.24 -16.43 -0.77
N GLU A 337 -11.18 -17.48 0.06
CA GLU A 337 -10.00 -18.37 0.17
C GLU A 337 -10.19 -19.71 -0.57
N ARG A 338 -11.19 -19.83 -1.41
CA ARG A 338 -11.57 -21.12 -2.00
C ARG A 338 -11.09 -21.33 -3.43
N GLU A 339 -11.14 -20.28 -4.28
CA GLU A 339 -10.95 -20.43 -5.73
C GLU A 339 -9.86 -19.46 -6.24
N LEU A 340 -8.75 -19.38 -5.51
CA LEU A 340 -7.64 -18.43 -5.79
C LEU A 340 -6.54 -19.01 -6.68
N GLY A 341 -6.61 -20.32 -6.97
CA GLY A 341 -5.57 -21.08 -7.63
C GLY A 341 -5.28 -20.65 -9.07
N LEU A 342 -4.03 -20.91 -9.48
CA LEU A 342 -3.68 -21.02 -10.90
C LEU A 342 -4.31 -22.27 -11.52
N PHE A 343 -4.46 -23.30 -10.69
CA PHE A 343 -5.04 -24.59 -11.05
C PHE A 343 -6.28 -24.88 -10.18
N THR A 344 -7.25 -25.58 -10.75
CA THR A 344 -8.33 -26.12 -9.92
C THR A 344 -7.81 -27.16 -8.94
N SER A 345 -8.61 -27.54 -7.93
CA SER A 345 -8.25 -28.60 -6.98
C SER A 345 -8.02 -29.97 -7.67
N GLU A 346 -8.56 -30.19 -8.87
CA GLU A 346 -8.30 -31.37 -9.70
C GLU A 346 -7.06 -31.24 -10.61
N GLY A 347 -6.35 -30.09 -10.57
CA GLY A 347 -5.15 -29.86 -11.37
C GLY A 347 -5.40 -29.37 -12.79
N LYS A 348 -6.58 -28.84 -13.11
CA LYS A 348 -6.84 -28.21 -14.41
C LYS A 348 -6.33 -26.77 -14.40
N ALA A 349 -5.55 -26.40 -15.43
CA ALA A 349 -5.07 -25.03 -15.57
C ALA A 349 -6.22 -24.03 -15.80
N LYS A 350 -6.17 -22.91 -15.10
CA LYS A 350 -7.10 -21.78 -15.24
C LYS A 350 -6.51 -20.75 -16.20
N PRO A 351 -7.31 -19.80 -16.74
CA PRO A 351 -6.81 -18.76 -17.64
C PRO A 351 -5.60 -18.00 -17.12
N THR A 352 -5.48 -17.79 -15.81
CA THR A 352 -4.32 -17.16 -15.16
C THR A 352 -3.04 -17.99 -15.28
N ALA A 353 -3.11 -19.32 -15.13
CA ALA A 353 -1.96 -20.22 -15.33
C ALA A 353 -1.47 -20.16 -16.77
N GLU A 354 -2.40 -20.12 -17.73
CA GLU A 354 -2.09 -20.01 -19.15
C GLU A 354 -1.42 -18.69 -19.51
N GLU A 355 -1.87 -17.55 -18.93
CA GLU A 355 -1.24 -16.25 -19.17
C GLU A 355 0.17 -16.19 -18.56
N LEU A 356 0.36 -16.75 -17.37
CA LEU A 356 1.67 -16.81 -16.72
C LEU A 356 2.64 -17.66 -17.58
N LYS A 357 2.19 -18.80 -18.10
CA LYS A 357 2.96 -19.64 -19.01
C LYS A 357 3.32 -18.91 -20.31
N LYS A 358 2.35 -18.27 -20.97
CA LYS A 358 2.56 -17.50 -22.20
C LYS A 358 3.60 -16.39 -21.99
N PHE A 359 3.54 -15.68 -20.87
CA PHE A 359 4.53 -14.64 -20.54
C PHE A 359 5.92 -15.24 -20.33
N SER A 360 6.04 -16.34 -19.57
CA SER A 360 7.31 -17.02 -19.32
C SER A 360 7.94 -17.52 -20.63
N ASP A 361 7.15 -18.17 -21.48
CA ASP A 361 7.61 -18.67 -22.79
C ASP A 361 8.03 -17.51 -23.71
N PHE A 362 7.27 -16.40 -23.72
CA PHE A 362 7.59 -15.21 -24.49
C PHE A 362 8.93 -14.59 -24.06
N VAL A 363 9.13 -14.35 -22.77
CA VAL A 363 10.38 -13.74 -22.28
C VAL A 363 11.58 -14.62 -22.57
N ARG A 364 11.44 -15.95 -22.46
CA ARG A 364 12.50 -16.91 -22.81
C ARG A 364 12.82 -16.95 -24.30
N SER A 365 11.85 -16.63 -25.17
CA SER A 365 12.04 -16.62 -26.63
C SER A 365 12.78 -15.39 -27.15
N LEU A 366 12.95 -14.35 -26.33
CA LEU A 366 13.59 -13.09 -26.73
C LEU A 366 15.08 -13.26 -27.04
N PRO A 367 15.64 -12.51 -28.00
CA PRO A 367 17.05 -12.60 -28.42
C PRO A 367 18.00 -12.01 -27.36
N PHE A 368 17.49 -11.48 -26.25
CA PHE A 368 18.27 -10.93 -25.14
C PHE A 368 17.82 -11.55 -23.80
N LYS A 369 18.77 -11.78 -22.89
CA LYS A 369 18.54 -12.47 -21.61
C LYS A 369 17.93 -11.57 -20.54
N ALA A 370 18.15 -10.25 -20.63
CA ALA A 370 17.67 -9.27 -19.68
C ALA A 370 17.26 -8.00 -20.42
N LEU A 371 16.14 -7.42 -19.98
CA LEU A 371 15.69 -6.12 -20.43
C LEU A 371 16.60 -5.05 -19.81
N PRO A 372 17.12 -4.08 -20.58
CA PRO A 372 17.87 -2.97 -20.00
C PRO A 372 17.03 -2.18 -19.02
N ALA A 373 17.69 -1.46 -18.10
CA ALA A 373 16.97 -0.58 -17.16
C ALA A 373 16.11 0.42 -17.93
N ARG A 374 14.88 0.63 -17.42
CA ARG A 374 13.99 1.63 -18.04
C ARG A 374 14.53 3.04 -17.85
N ARG A 375 14.31 3.89 -18.82
CA ARG A 375 14.58 5.32 -18.71
C ARG A 375 13.59 5.94 -17.74
N THR A 376 14.08 6.77 -16.83
CA THR A 376 13.27 7.59 -15.93
C THR A 376 13.55 9.08 -16.18
N ASP A 377 12.51 9.90 -16.21
CA ASP A 377 12.58 11.32 -16.60
C ASP A 377 12.35 12.27 -15.42
N ALA A 378 11.61 11.84 -14.41
CA ALA A 378 11.29 12.65 -13.25
C ALA A 378 11.44 11.90 -11.93
N VAL A 379 11.62 12.66 -10.84
CA VAL A 379 11.62 12.17 -9.45
C VAL A 379 10.39 12.66 -8.74
N VAL A 380 9.56 11.72 -8.25
CA VAL A 380 8.41 12.00 -7.39
C VAL A 380 8.85 12.01 -5.94
N LEU A 381 8.55 13.10 -5.22
CA LEU A 381 8.94 13.30 -3.84
C LEU A 381 7.85 12.79 -2.89
N VAL A 382 8.21 11.81 -2.07
CA VAL A 382 7.27 11.14 -1.16
C VAL A 382 7.42 11.70 0.25
N SER A 383 6.30 12.00 0.91
CA SER A 383 6.27 12.39 2.30
C SER A 383 6.47 11.17 3.22
N LYS A 384 7.22 11.37 4.33
CA LYS A 384 7.29 10.38 5.42
C LYS A 384 6.27 10.63 6.54
N ARG A 385 5.35 11.59 6.38
CA ARG A 385 4.43 12.05 7.42
C ARG A 385 3.01 11.56 7.22
N GLU A 386 2.74 10.98 6.07
CA GLU A 386 1.44 10.45 5.68
C GLU A 386 1.61 9.18 4.86
N ASN A 387 0.56 8.39 4.74
CA ASN A 387 0.54 7.30 3.78
C ASN A 387 0.35 7.86 2.36
N ALA A 388 1.45 8.08 1.67
CA ALA A 388 1.47 8.67 0.34
C ALA A 388 1.18 7.67 -0.80
N TRP A 389 0.53 6.53 -0.53
CA TRP A 389 0.18 5.54 -1.56
C TRP A 389 -0.65 6.15 -2.69
N VAL A 390 -1.78 6.79 -2.34
CA VAL A 390 -2.73 7.35 -3.32
C VAL A 390 -2.07 8.37 -4.25
N PRO A 391 -1.39 9.42 -3.75
CA PRO A 391 -0.72 10.36 -4.64
C PRO A 391 0.46 9.74 -5.40
N SER A 392 1.13 8.73 -4.87
CA SER A 392 2.22 8.03 -5.57
C SER A 392 1.69 7.21 -6.74
N GLN A 393 0.60 6.47 -6.55
CA GLN A 393 -0.06 5.72 -7.64
C GLN A 393 -0.64 6.67 -8.68
N GLY A 394 -1.26 7.78 -8.25
CA GLY A 394 -1.76 8.83 -9.15
C GLY A 394 -0.64 9.39 -10.03
N ALA A 395 0.50 9.77 -9.44
CA ALA A 395 1.65 10.26 -10.17
C ALA A 395 2.21 9.22 -11.16
N TRP A 396 2.22 7.94 -10.80
CA TRP A 396 2.62 6.85 -11.71
C TRP A 396 1.72 6.76 -12.93
N MET A 397 0.41 6.72 -12.72
CA MET A 397 -0.56 6.61 -13.82
C MET A 397 -0.52 7.82 -14.73
N LEU A 398 -0.59 9.04 -14.15
CA LEU A 398 -0.59 10.28 -14.91
C LEU A 398 0.68 10.48 -15.72
N SER A 399 1.86 10.11 -15.19
CA SER A 399 3.12 10.17 -15.93
C SER A 399 3.13 9.20 -17.11
N ARG A 400 2.64 7.96 -16.92
CA ARG A 400 2.52 6.96 -17.98
C ARG A 400 1.58 7.39 -19.11
N GLN A 401 0.41 7.92 -18.75
CA GLN A 401 -0.54 8.48 -19.70
C GLN A 401 0.02 9.71 -20.44
N ALA A 402 0.82 10.51 -19.74
CA ALA A 402 1.51 11.66 -20.32
C ALA A 402 2.71 11.30 -21.19
N GLY A 403 3.16 10.03 -21.19
CA GLY A 403 4.22 9.49 -22.04
C GLY A 403 5.64 9.60 -21.47
N PHE A 404 5.81 9.64 -20.14
CA PHE A 404 7.11 9.63 -19.48
C PHE A 404 7.14 8.74 -18.23
N ASP A 405 8.33 8.46 -17.69
CA ASP A 405 8.55 7.57 -16.57
C ASP A 405 9.12 8.28 -15.35
N ILE A 406 8.76 7.79 -14.17
CA ILE A 406 9.15 8.33 -12.87
C ILE A 406 9.91 7.31 -12.01
N ARG A 407 10.63 7.81 -11.03
CA ARG A 407 11.10 7.09 -9.84
C ARG A 407 10.71 7.87 -8.59
N TYR A 408 10.76 7.21 -7.44
CA TYR A 408 10.38 7.80 -6.16
C TYR A 408 11.60 8.13 -5.30
N ALA A 409 11.46 9.14 -4.43
CA ALA A 409 12.44 9.42 -3.40
C ALA A 409 11.75 10.09 -2.19
N TYR A 410 12.19 9.77 -0.97
CA TYR A 410 11.73 10.53 0.19
C TYR A 410 12.19 11.98 0.13
N ALA A 411 11.26 12.92 0.33
CA ALA A 411 11.57 14.36 0.42
C ALA A 411 12.49 14.70 1.60
N CYS A 412 12.51 13.87 2.64
CA CYS A 412 13.35 14.05 3.83
C CYS A 412 14.81 13.61 3.64
N GLU A 413 15.14 12.91 2.58
CA GLU A 413 16.50 12.44 2.25
C GLU A 413 17.19 13.34 1.21
N PRO A 414 18.50 13.18 0.94
CA PRO A 414 19.15 13.82 -0.19
C PRO A 414 18.45 13.48 -1.50
N LEU A 415 18.04 14.50 -2.24
CA LEU A 415 17.29 14.30 -3.48
C LEU A 415 18.22 13.80 -4.58
N PRO A 416 17.85 12.75 -5.33
CA PRO A 416 18.57 12.30 -6.51
C PRO A 416 18.64 13.42 -7.55
N GLU A 417 19.71 13.46 -8.36
CA GLU A 417 19.82 14.43 -9.46
C GLU A 417 18.77 14.13 -10.55
N SER A 418 18.05 15.17 -10.94
CA SER A 418 17.04 15.15 -11.99
C SER A 418 16.80 16.54 -12.56
N GLY A 419 16.46 16.62 -13.84
CA GLY A 419 15.96 17.85 -14.44
C GLY A 419 14.49 18.16 -14.13
N PHE A 420 13.75 17.16 -13.66
CA PHE A 420 12.33 17.30 -13.36
C PHE A 420 11.96 16.61 -12.04
N TYR A 421 11.31 17.37 -11.14
CA TYR A 421 10.80 16.89 -9.86
C TYR A 421 9.29 17.09 -9.80
N ILE A 422 8.60 16.17 -9.16
CA ILE A 422 7.16 16.23 -8.91
C ILE A 422 6.95 16.16 -7.40
N LEU A 423 6.35 17.20 -6.82
CA LEU A 423 5.85 17.21 -5.45
C LEU A 423 4.33 16.97 -5.52
N PRO A 424 3.88 15.72 -5.38
CA PRO A 424 2.49 15.37 -5.60
C PRO A 424 1.60 15.84 -4.46
N SER A 425 0.31 15.77 -4.67
CA SER A 425 -0.73 16.13 -3.72
C SER A 425 -0.55 15.45 -2.37
N GLY A 426 -0.17 16.20 -1.33
CA GLY A 426 -0.11 15.69 0.03
C GLY A 426 -1.38 15.98 0.82
N GLU A 427 -1.58 15.28 1.93
CA GLU A 427 -2.68 15.50 2.85
C GLU A 427 -2.24 16.25 4.11
N GLY A 428 -3.04 17.25 4.49
CA GLY A 428 -2.85 17.98 5.72
C GLY A 428 -1.73 19.02 5.72
N LEU A 429 -1.69 19.79 6.80
CA LEU A 429 -0.83 20.97 6.93
C LEU A 429 0.67 20.63 7.02
N ASN A 430 0.99 19.43 7.45
CA ASN A 430 2.34 18.98 7.75
C ASN A 430 2.86 17.91 6.77
N ALA A 431 2.26 17.77 5.60
CA ALA A 431 2.68 16.80 4.59
C ALA A 431 4.18 16.94 4.27
N TYR A 432 4.67 18.18 4.13
CA TYR A 432 6.07 18.47 3.91
C TYR A 432 6.60 19.54 4.88
N THR A 433 7.82 19.35 5.37
CA THR A 433 8.49 20.35 6.20
C THR A 433 9.10 21.47 5.36
N ARG A 434 9.40 22.59 6.02
CA ARG A 434 10.14 23.68 5.38
C ARG A 434 11.52 23.22 4.87
N SER A 435 12.23 22.37 5.60
CA SER A 435 13.53 21.84 5.18
C SER A 435 13.44 20.95 3.94
N GLU A 436 12.38 20.15 3.81
CA GLU A 436 12.09 19.34 2.62
C GLU A 436 11.78 20.23 1.42
N GLN A 437 10.94 21.24 1.61
CA GLN A 437 10.67 22.24 0.60
C GLN A 437 11.95 22.98 0.15
N LEU A 438 12.83 23.38 1.09
CA LEU A 438 14.08 24.08 0.75
C LEU A 438 15.04 23.22 -0.07
N ARG A 439 15.10 21.90 0.16
CA ARG A 439 15.86 20.99 -0.71
C ARG A 439 15.37 21.00 -2.14
N LEU A 440 14.05 20.99 -2.35
CA LEU A 440 13.47 21.13 -3.68
C LEU A 440 13.77 22.51 -4.28
N CYS A 441 13.61 23.60 -3.49
CA CYS A 441 13.94 24.96 -3.92
C CYS A 441 15.38 25.06 -4.44
N GLU A 442 16.34 24.41 -3.77
CA GLU A 442 17.75 24.38 -4.20
C GLU A 442 17.92 23.72 -5.57
N LYS A 443 17.28 22.57 -5.81
CA LYS A 443 17.32 21.88 -7.12
C LYS A 443 16.74 22.77 -8.23
N VAL A 444 15.60 23.41 -7.96
CA VAL A 444 14.97 24.30 -8.95
C VAL A 444 15.83 25.54 -9.18
N LYS A 445 16.38 26.15 -8.13
CA LYS A 445 17.30 27.32 -8.25
C LYS A 445 18.49 27.02 -9.15
N ASN A 446 18.96 25.76 -9.16
CA ASN A 446 20.10 25.30 -9.94
C ASN A 446 19.73 24.88 -11.39
N GLY A 447 18.45 24.87 -11.77
CA GLY A 447 18.01 24.67 -13.16
C GLY A 447 16.97 23.58 -13.38
N ALA A 448 16.56 22.85 -12.34
CA ALA A 448 15.49 21.86 -12.48
C ALA A 448 14.11 22.52 -12.62
N THR A 449 13.16 21.81 -13.20
CA THR A 449 11.73 22.15 -13.16
C THR A 449 11.04 21.35 -12.05
N ALA A 450 10.14 22.00 -11.28
CA ALA A 450 9.30 21.32 -10.30
C ALA A 450 7.82 21.47 -10.68
N LEU A 451 7.09 20.37 -10.77
CA LEU A 451 5.62 20.34 -10.71
C LEU A 451 5.22 20.17 -9.24
N VAL A 452 4.46 21.11 -8.73
CA VAL A 452 3.92 21.10 -7.36
C VAL A 452 2.40 21.10 -7.44
N THR A 453 1.75 20.05 -6.95
CA THR A 453 0.30 19.96 -6.88
C THR A 453 -0.16 20.14 -5.44
N LEU A 454 -1.05 21.11 -5.21
CA LEU A 454 -1.52 21.45 -3.88
C LEU A 454 -2.69 20.57 -3.48
N GLY A 455 -2.39 19.51 -2.72
CA GLY A 455 -3.37 18.53 -2.32
C GLY A 455 -4.32 18.95 -1.20
N ASN A 456 -5.09 17.99 -0.74
CA ASN A 456 -6.13 18.11 0.28
C ASN A 456 -5.57 18.61 1.63
N GLY A 457 -5.61 19.90 1.85
CA GLY A 457 -5.10 20.53 3.07
C GLY A 457 -3.60 20.81 3.08
N MET A 458 -2.86 20.44 2.05
CA MET A 458 -1.44 20.72 1.93
C MET A 458 -1.16 22.22 1.88
N VAL A 459 -0.18 22.69 2.63
CA VAL A 459 0.33 24.06 2.60
C VAL A 459 1.85 24.06 2.47
N LEU A 460 2.36 25.06 1.75
CA LEU A 460 3.79 25.32 1.61
C LEU A 460 4.10 26.76 2.04
N ALA A 461 5.22 26.97 2.68
CA ALA A 461 5.64 28.30 3.11
C ALA A 461 6.33 29.07 1.98
N GLY A 462 6.14 30.40 1.93
CA GLY A 462 6.85 31.28 0.99
C GLY A 462 6.47 31.03 -0.47
N LEU A 463 5.21 30.74 -0.77
CA LEU A 463 4.72 30.52 -2.14
C LEU A 463 4.97 31.73 -3.04
N LYS A 464 4.90 32.96 -2.49
CA LYS A 464 5.20 34.18 -3.23
C LYS A 464 6.59 34.17 -3.83
N ASP A 465 7.61 33.82 -3.03
CA ASP A 465 9.00 33.80 -3.47
C ASP A 465 9.33 32.56 -4.30
N PHE A 466 8.73 31.42 -3.98
CA PHE A 466 9.05 30.12 -4.61
C PHE A 466 8.25 29.88 -5.90
N ALA A 467 6.96 30.20 -5.89
CA ALA A 467 6.02 29.91 -6.98
C ALA A 467 5.36 31.16 -7.61
N GLY A 468 5.70 32.36 -7.13
CA GLY A 468 5.18 33.62 -7.64
C GLY A 468 3.68 33.80 -7.46
N VAL A 469 3.10 33.17 -6.43
CA VAL A 469 1.67 33.25 -6.09
C VAL A 469 1.47 33.49 -4.60
N GLU A 470 0.32 34.07 -4.25
CA GLU A 470 -0.10 34.25 -2.86
C GLU A 470 -1.47 33.59 -2.66
N THR A 471 -1.62 32.89 -1.52
CA THR A 471 -2.92 32.33 -1.14
C THR A 471 -3.80 33.45 -0.58
N VAL A 472 -4.85 33.80 -1.29
CA VAL A 472 -5.86 34.82 -0.87
C VAL A 472 -6.72 34.23 0.25
N SER A 473 -7.22 33.02 0.05
CA SER A 473 -7.99 32.29 1.07
C SER A 473 -7.91 30.80 0.85
N PHE A 474 -8.02 30.03 1.95
CA PHE A 474 -8.04 28.57 1.94
C PHE A 474 -8.97 28.09 3.04
N TYR A 475 -9.99 27.32 2.68
CA TYR A 475 -10.99 26.84 3.63
C TYR A 475 -11.59 25.49 3.23
N LYS A 476 -12.17 24.79 4.19
CA LYS A 476 -12.74 23.46 4.03
C LYS A 476 -14.15 23.53 3.46
N MET A 477 -14.24 23.77 2.15
CA MET A 477 -15.49 23.71 1.39
C MET A 477 -15.19 23.06 0.05
N PRO A 478 -15.92 21.99 -0.33
CA PRO A 478 -15.73 21.34 -1.62
C PRO A 478 -16.03 22.28 -2.78
N ARG A 479 -15.31 22.12 -3.87
CA ARG A 479 -15.60 22.75 -5.17
C ARG A 479 -15.40 21.76 -6.29
N LYS A 480 -16.10 21.95 -7.40
CA LYS A 480 -15.78 21.30 -8.65
C LYS A 480 -14.68 22.12 -9.34
N VAL A 481 -13.68 21.45 -9.85
CA VAL A 481 -12.61 22.02 -10.65
C VAL A 481 -12.80 21.56 -12.08
N GLU A 482 -12.92 22.52 -13.01
CA GLU A 482 -13.11 22.26 -14.43
C GLU A 482 -12.09 23.10 -15.22
N PHE A 483 -11.43 22.49 -16.21
CA PHE A 483 -10.46 23.17 -17.06
C PHE A 483 -10.19 22.43 -18.37
N ASP A 484 -9.63 23.13 -19.33
CA ASP A 484 -9.16 22.55 -20.60
C ASP A 484 -7.63 22.52 -20.67
N ALA A 485 -7.06 21.38 -21.05
CA ALA A 485 -5.63 21.22 -21.26
C ALA A 485 -5.34 20.15 -22.34
N GLU A 486 -4.36 20.40 -23.22
CA GLU A 486 -3.95 19.48 -24.29
C GLU A 486 -5.14 18.96 -25.14
N GLY A 487 -6.15 19.80 -25.38
CA GLY A 487 -7.36 19.46 -26.13
C GLY A 487 -8.36 18.53 -25.39
N ARG A 488 -8.24 18.41 -24.09
CA ARG A 488 -9.12 17.62 -23.22
C ARG A 488 -9.79 18.50 -22.20
N HIS A 489 -11.09 18.29 -21.98
CA HIS A 489 -11.81 18.83 -20.85
C HIS A 489 -11.62 17.91 -19.65
N VAL A 490 -11.24 18.46 -18.50
CA VAL A 490 -10.96 17.74 -17.26
C VAL A 490 -11.82 18.32 -16.14
N GLU A 491 -12.50 17.46 -15.40
CA GLU A 491 -13.27 17.84 -14.22
C GLU A 491 -12.99 16.88 -13.05
N PHE A 492 -12.97 17.40 -11.83
CA PHE A 492 -12.88 16.61 -10.61
C PHE A 492 -13.37 17.39 -9.39
N ASP A 493 -13.70 16.66 -8.33
CA ASP A 493 -14.11 17.24 -7.06
C ASP A 493 -12.89 17.52 -6.17
N GLU A 494 -12.71 18.78 -5.79
CA GLU A 494 -11.69 19.19 -4.84
C GLU A 494 -12.35 19.39 -3.46
N PRO A 495 -11.92 18.69 -2.41
CA PRO A 495 -12.55 18.72 -1.09
C PRO A 495 -12.36 20.05 -0.34
N ARG A 496 -11.50 20.93 -0.85
CA ARG A 496 -11.19 22.24 -0.26
C ARG A 496 -11.13 23.32 -1.33
N THR A 497 -11.48 24.53 -0.96
CA THR A 497 -11.41 25.71 -1.84
C THR A 497 -10.18 26.54 -1.49
N ARG A 498 -9.35 26.82 -2.49
CA ARG A 498 -8.19 27.72 -2.38
C ARG A 498 -8.23 28.71 -3.53
N PHE A 499 -8.12 29.99 -3.20
CA PHE A 499 -7.94 31.07 -4.17
C PHE A 499 -6.49 31.56 -4.13
N LEU A 500 -5.92 31.75 -5.31
CA LEU A 500 -4.59 32.26 -5.51
C LEU A 500 -4.64 33.63 -6.20
N SER A 501 -3.73 34.53 -5.84
CA SER A 501 -3.40 35.71 -6.62
C SER A 501 -2.00 35.59 -7.22
N LEU A 502 -1.81 36.12 -8.41
CA LEU A 502 -0.52 36.12 -9.10
C LEU A 502 0.41 37.20 -8.51
N CYS A 503 1.62 36.82 -8.14
CA CYS A 503 2.68 37.68 -7.63
C CYS A 503 3.96 37.53 -8.46
N GLY A 504 3.81 37.62 -9.79
CA GLY A 504 4.91 37.43 -10.76
C GLY A 504 4.85 36.10 -11.50
N ALA A 505 4.04 35.13 -11.09
CA ALA A 505 3.79 33.92 -11.89
C ALA A 505 2.86 34.23 -13.08
N LYS A 506 2.96 33.42 -14.11
CA LYS A 506 2.06 33.42 -15.28
C LYS A 506 1.03 32.27 -15.09
N ALA A 507 -0.26 32.58 -15.20
CA ALA A 507 -1.30 31.55 -15.33
C ALA A 507 -1.16 30.89 -16.72
N ILE A 508 -1.03 29.55 -16.74
CA ILE A 508 -0.91 28.75 -17.97
C ILE A 508 -2.12 27.87 -18.21
N ILE A 509 -2.85 27.49 -17.16
CA ILE A 509 -4.18 26.89 -17.23
C ILE A 509 -5.06 27.66 -16.24
N PRO A 510 -6.08 28.39 -16.70
CA PRO A 510 -7.16 28.88 -15.84
C PRO A 510 -8.20 27.77 -15.62
N ASP A 511 -8.98 27.87 -14.54
CA ASP A 511 -10.25 27.13 -14.44
C ASP A 511 -11.34 27.79 -15.31
N VAL A 512 -12.52 27.17 -15.38
CA VAL A 512 -13.63 27.69 -16.20
C VAL A 512 -14.13 29.08 -15.76
N ASP A 513 -13.85 29.47 -14.53
CA ASP A 513 -14.20 30.79 -13.96
C ASP A 513 -13.06 31.83 -14.17
N GLY A 514 -11.95 31.43 -14.81
CA GLY A 514 -10.79 32.27 -15.08
C GLY A 514 -9.78 32.41 -13.92
N ASN A 515 -9.94 31.65 -12.83
CA ASN A 515 -8.99 31.67 -11.74
C ASN A 515 -7.70 30.91 -12.14
N PRO A 516 -6.50 31.30 -11.63
CA PRO A 516 -5.27 30.61 -11.93
C PRO A 516 -5.28 29.21 -11.30
N LEU A 517 -5.40 28.17 -12.13
CA LEU A 517 -5.36 26.77 -11.71
C LEU A 517 -3.95 26.20 -11.83
N MET A 518 -3.29 26.39 -13.01
CA MET A 518 -1.87 26.06 -13.14
C MET A 518 -1.07 27.32 -13.47
N THR A 519 0.04 27.51 -12.75
CA THR A 519 0.91 28.66 -12.93
C THR A 519 2.34 28.25 -13.23
N GLU A 520 3.08 29.09 -13.98
CA GLU A 520 4.51 28.95 -14.25
C GLU A 520 5.26 30.15 -13.63
N PHE A 521 6.32 29.86 -12.91
CA PHE A 521 7.18 30.89 -12.29
C PHE A 521 8.67 30.55 -12.48
N GLN A 522 9.47 31.55 -12.88
CA GLN A 522 10.92 31.42 -12.97
C GLN A 522 11.54 31.56 -11.57
N TYR A 523 12.20 30.48 -11.09
CA TYR A 523 12.87 30.47 -9.79
C TYR A 523 14.36 30.14 -9.95
N GLY A 524 15.21 31.14 -9.84
CA GLY A 524 16.64 31.00 -10.17
C GLY A 524 16.84 30.61 -11.64
N LYS A 525 17.56 29.51 -11.91
CA LYS A 525 17.78 29.00 -13.27
C LYS A 525 16.65 28.05 -13.75
N GLY A 526 15.83 27.56 -12.83
CA GLY A 526 14.76 26.59 -13.12
C GLY A 526 13.37 27.19 -13.00
N LYS A 527 12.35 26.34 -13.06
CA LYS A 527 10.94 26.72 -13.10
C LYS A 527 10.12 26.01 -12.04
N VAL A 528 9.14 26.68 -11.48
CA VAL A 528 8.09 26.10 -10.66
C VAL A 528 6.78 26.13 -11.43
N LEU A 529 6.17 24.98 -11.59
CA LEU A 529 4.83 24.78 -12.10
C LEU A 529 3.95 24.41 -10.91
N LEU A 530 3.01 25.28 -10.55
CA LEU A 530 2.13 25.03 -9.41
C LEU A 530 0.73 24.77 -9.91
N PHE A 531 0.15 23.62 -9.53
CA PHE A 531 -1.24 23.25 -9.80
C PHE A 531 -2.07 23.35 -8.51
N ASN A 532 -3.14 24.12 -8.55
CA ASN A 532 -3.99 24.42 -7.40
C ASN A 532 -5.12 23.39 -7.23
N GLY A 533 -4.78 22.15 -6.97
CA GLY A 533 -5.71 21.05 -6.74
C GLY A 533 -5.02 19.73 -6.44
N ALA A 534 -5.77 18.77 -5.92
CA ALA A 534 -5.31 17.43 -5.54
C ALA A 534 -5.35 16.45 -6.73
N LEU A 535 -4.56 16.72 -7.77
CA LEU A 535 -4.63 16.02 -9.05
C LEU A 535 -4.39 14.51 -8.92
N GLU A 536 -3.35 14.10 -8.20
CA GLU A 536 -2.95 12.71 -8.05
C GLU A 536 -3.85 11.93 -7.09
N SER A 537 -4.44 12.61 -6.12
CA SER A 537 -5.32 12.01 -5.12
C SER A 537 -6.75 11.83 -5.64
N ASN A 538 -7.05 12.32 -6.84
CA ASN A 538 -8.37 12.18 -7.45
C ASN A 538 -8.55 10.76 -8.02
N ALA A 539 -9.74 10.18 -7.83
CA ALA A 539 -10.07 8.86 -8.38
C ALA A 539 -10.18 8.87 -9.92
N GLN A 540 -10.43 10.04 -10.51
CA GLN A 540 -10.47 10.19 -11.96
C GLN A 540 -9.05 10.20 -12.55
N ILE A 541 -8.89 9.56 -13.68
CA ILE A 541 -7.59 9.36 -14.35
C ILE A 541 -7.36 10.30 -15.54
N ASP A 542 -8.16 11.35 -15.68
CA ASP A 542 -8.09 12.27 -16.82
C ASP A 542 -7.14 13.46 -16.65
N GLY A 543 -6.47 13.58 -15.51
CA GLY A 543 -5.53 14.67 -15.19
C GLY A 543 -4.17 14.63 -15.92
N TRP A 544 -3.90 13.62 -16.75
CA TRP A 544 -2.65 13.44 -17.48
C TRP A 544 -2.24 14.61 -18.39
N PRO A 545 -3.17 15.48 -18.93
CA PRO A 545 -2.77 16.62 -19.75
C PRO A 545 -1.88 17.62 -18.99
N VAL A 546 -2.12 17.80 -17.68
CA VAL A 546 -1.29 18.64 -16.82
C VAL A 546 0.14 18.08 -16.73
N TYR A 547 0.28 16.77 -16.55
CA TYR A 547 1.57 16.08 -16.51
C TYR A 547 2.31 16.16 -17.86
N ARG A 548 1.60 16.04 -18.97
CA ARG A 548 2.16 16.18 -20.32
C ARG A 548 2.68 17.59 -20.58
N LEU A 549 1.91 18.61 -20.21
CA LEU A 549 2.33 20.01 -20.30
C LEU A 549 3.55 20.28 -19.41
N ALA A 550 3.54 19.79 -18.18
CA ALA A 550 4.67 19.94 -17.26
C ALA A 550 5.95 19.27 -17.79
N ALA A 551 5.85 18.07 -18.35
CA ALA A 551 6.97 17.36 -18.96
C ALA A 551 7.53 18.11 -20.19
N LYS A 552 6.67 18.68 -21.03
CA LYS A 552 7.08 19.55 -22.15
C LYS A 552 7.85 20.78 -21.67
N ILE A 553 7.36 21.47 -20.63
CA ILE A 553 8.03 22.66 -20.06
C ILE A 553 9.35 22.26 -19.39
N ALA A 554 9.42 21.09 -18.76
CA ALA A 554 10.64 20.53 -18.18
C ALA A 554 11.66 20.05 -19.22
N GLY A 555 11.29 20.02 -20.52
CA GLY A 555 12.17 19.59 -21.61
C GLY A 555 12.36 18.08 -21.69
N VAL A 556 11.44 17.30 -21.15
CA VAL A 556 11.45 15.82 -21.29
C VAL A 556 11.29 15.46 -22.78
N LYS A 557 12.23 14.68 -23.28
CA LYS A 557 12.22 14.18 -24.65
C LYS A 557 12.19 12.67 -24.63
N ARG A 558 11.23 12.08 -25.30
CA ARG A 558 11.10 10.63 -25.47
C ARG A 558 11.35 10.24 -26.90
N ARG A 559 11.90 9.07 -27.09
CA ARG A 559 12.12 8.50 -28.43
C ARG A 559 10.83 8.02 -29.06
N VAL A 560 9.89 7.52 -28.22
CA VAL A 560 8.59 7.05 -28.68
C VAL A 560 7.49 7.60 -27.81
N VAL A 561 6.49 8.21 -28.43
CA VAL A 561 5.28 8.72 -27.73
C VAL A 561 4.03 8.17 -28.38
N SER A 562 3.06 7.71 -27.60
CA SER A 562 1.76 7.26 -28.06
C SER A 562 0.77 8.42 -28.17
N SER A 563 -0.05 8.43 -29.21
CA SER A 563 -1.18 9.37 -29.32
C SER A 563 -2.36 8.99 -28.39
N ASN A 564 -2.35 7.78 -27.82
CA ASN A 564 -3.43 7.28 -26.94
C ASN A 564 -2.95 7.13 -25.49
N PRO A 565 -3.56 7.84 -24.50
CA PRO A 565 -3.13 7.82 -23.11
C PRO A 565 -3.37 6.48 -22.40
N LEU A 566 -4.18 5.56 -22.96
CA LEU A 566 -4.36 4.21 -22.42
C LEU A 566 -3.37 3.19 -23.00
N VAL A 567 -2.54 3.61 -23.98
CA VAL A 567 -1.42 2.83 -24.49
C VAL A 567 -0.13 3.46 -23.96
N CYS A 568 0.30 2.97 -22.79
CA CYS A 568 1.45 3.51 -22.09
C CYS A 568 2.74 2.80 -22.51
N LEU A 569 3.82 3.57 -22.70
CA LEU A 569 5.10 3.07 -23.18
C LEU A 569 6.22 3.23 -22.14
N THR A 570 7.13 2.24 -22.14
CA THR A 570 8.44 2.35 -21.46
C THR A 570 9.56 2.22 -22.48
N GLU A 571 10.63 2.97 -22.26
CA GLU A 571 11.86 2.91 -23.08
C GLU A 571 12.99 2.28 -22.27
N HIS A 572 13.70 1.33 -22.92
CA HIS A 572 14.82 0.60 -22.34
C HIS A 572 16.07 0.78 -23.23
N PRO A 573 16.85 1.86 -23.03
CA PRO A 573 18.00 2.19 -23.85
C PRO A 573 19.09 1.12 -23.76
N ARG A 574 19.75 0.85 -24.91
CA ARG A 574 20.93 -0.01 -25.01
C ARG A 574 22.19 0.82 -25.30
N ALA A 575 23.35 0.21 -25.02
CA ALA A 575 24.64 0.87 -25.26
C ALA A 575 24.94 1.17 -26.74
N ASP A 576 24.30 0.46 -27.66
CA ASP A 576 24.43 0.67 -29.10
C ASP A 576 23.57 1.81 -29.69
N GLY A 577 22.90 2.56 -28.81
CA GLY A 577 21.97 3.64 -29.18
C GLY A 577 20.57 3.15 -29.56
N SER A 578 20.31 1.85 -29.63
CA SER A 578 18.95 1.33 -29.76
C SER A 578 18.18 1.36 -28.45
N ALA A 579 16.88 1.10 -28.51
CA ALA A 579 16.06 0.91 -27.30
C ALA A 579 15.02 -0.21 -27.54
N VAL A 580 14.75 -1.00 -26.50
CA VAL A 580 13.54 -1.82 -26.45
C VAL A 580 12.40 -0.96 -25.94
N VAL A 581 11.24 -1.07 -26.55
CA VAL A 581 10.02 -0.37 -26.14
C VAL A 581 8.97 -1.42 -25.78
N ILE A 582 8.36 -1.24 -24.63
CA ILE A 582 7.20 -2.03 -24.19
C ILE A 582 6.02 -1.08 -24.17
N ALA A 583 4.96 -1.40 -24.94
CA ALA A 583 3.70 -0.68 -24.96
C ALA A 583 2.59 -1.57 -24.37
N ILE A 584 1.83 -1.07 -23.41
CA ILE A 584 0.73 -1.81 -22.78
C ILE A 584 -0.56 -1.08 -23.04
N ASN A 585 -1.55 -1.78 -23.59
CA ASN A 585 -2.93 -1.32 -23.70
C ASN A 585 -3.68 -1.64 -22.41
N TYR A 586 -3.94 -0.62 -21.61
CA TYR A 586 -4.68 -0.73 -20.35
C TYR A 586 -6.21 -0.61 -20.51
N SER A 587 -6.72 -0.82 -21.74
CA SER A 587 -8.14 -0.80 -22.03
C SER A 587 -8.65 -2.21 -22.32
N ASP A 588 -9.87 -2.51 -21.91
CA ASP A 588 -10.64 -3.71 -22.26
C ASP A 588 -11.10 -3.74 -23.72
N MET A 589 -10.72 -2.74 -24.53
CA MET A 589 -10.98 -2.61 -25.95
C MET A 589 -9.66 -2.62 -26.74
N PRO A 590 -9.63 -3.16 -27.98
CA PRO A 590 -8.46 -3.05 -28.84
C PRO A 590 -8.15 -1.57 -29.11
N LYS A 591 -6.88 -1.22 -29.14
CA LYS A 591 -6.42 0.13 -29.46
C LYS A 591 -5.52 0.13 -30.68
N THR A 592 -5.79 1.07 -31.55
CA THR A 592 -4.89 1.46 -32.64
C THR A 592 -4.49 2.91 -32.43
N CYS A 593 -3.20 3.20 -32.40
CA CYS A 593 -2.68 4.53 -32.12
C CYS A 593 -1.49 4.86 -33.01
N ALA A 594 -1.32 6.15 -33.30
CA ALA A 594 -0.11 6.64 -33.94
C ALA A 594 1.03 6.74 -32.89
N LEU A 595 2.23 6.38 -33.31
CA LEU A 595 3.47 6.58 -32.57
C LEU A 595 4.27 7.73 -33.21
N GLU A 596 4.66 8.68 -32.38
CA GLU A 596 5.73 9.63 -32.72
C GLU A 596 7.06 8.95 -32.41
N ILE A 597 7.91 8.74 -33.40
CA ILE A 597 9.15 7.97 -33.25
C ILE A 597 10.34 8.80 -33.73
N ASP A 598 11.28 9.07 -32.79
CA ASP A 598 12.60 9.59 -33.13
C ASP A 598 13.54 8.41 -33.44
N GLY A 599 13.56 8.01 -34.70
CA GLY A 599 14.27 6.84 -35.17
C GLY A 599 13.47 5.97 -36.14
N ARG A 600 13.74 4.68 -36.15
CA ARG A 600 13.04 3.66 -36.97
C ARG A 600 12.64 2.47 -36.11
N VAL A 601 11.47 1.91 -36.38
CA VAL A 601 11.07 0.62 -35.83
C VAL A 601 12.01 -0.47 -36.38
N GLY A 602 12.60 -1.22 -35.44
CA GLY A 602 13.43 -2.38 -35.71
C GLY A 602 12.62 -3.69 -35.62
N SER A 603 13.14 -4.66 -34.86
CA SER A 603 12.45 -5.94 -34.62
C SER A 603 11.17 -5.73 -33.79
N VAL A 604 10.09 -6.37 -34.22
CA VAL A 604 8.84 -6.47 -33.46
C VAL A 604 8.75 -7.87 -32.87
N HIS A 605 8.83 -7.98 -31.54
CA HIS A 605 8.81 -9.27 -30.84
C HIS A 605 7.39 -9.69 -30.45
N ARG A 606 6.49 -8.71 -30.27
CA ARG A 606 5.08 -8.91 -29.93
C ARG A 606 4.25 -7.71 -30.39
N GLY A 607 2.99 -7.94 -30.79
CA GLY A 607 2.08 -6.90 -31.29
C GLY A 607 2.24 -6.68 -32.79
N GLU A 608 1.51 -5.71 -33.34
CA GLU A 608 1.50 -5.38 -34.77
C GLU A 608 1.79 -3.89 -34.96
N ILE A 609 2.84 -3.58 -35.75
CA ILE A 609 3.21 -2.21 -36.09
C ILE A 609 3.28 -2.10 -37.63
N LYS A 610 2.49 -1.19 -38.19
CA LYS A 610 2.52 -0.84 -39.62
C LYS A 610 2.95 0.62 -39.79
N GLY A 611 4.18 0.83 -40.27
CA GLY A 611 4.80 2.16 -40.27
C GLY A 611 4.94 2.71 -38.83
N THR A 612 4.19 3.76 -38.48
CA THR A 612 4.12 4.34 -37.13
C THR A 612 2.78 4.03 -36.43
N THR A 613 1.95 3.15 -37.02
CA THR A 613 0.68 2.77 -36.43
C THR A 613 0.82 1.46 -35.64
N LEU A 614 0.57 1.52 -34.34
CA LEU A 614 0.60 0.39 -33.42
C LEU A 614 -0.83 -0.09 -33.16
N SER A 615 -1.06 -1.41 -33.28
CA SER A 615 -2.31 -2.08 -32.90
C SER A 615 -2.06 -3.07 -31.76
N ILE A 616 -2.81 -2.97 -30.67
CA ILE A 616 -2.72 -3.85 -29.49
C ILE A 616 -4.10 -4.35 -29.10
N ALA A 617 -4.22 -5.66 -28.86
CA ALA A 617 -5.43 -6.28 -28.34
C ALA A 617 -5.84 -5.74 -26.94
N PRO A 618 -7.06 -6.01 -26.47
CA PRO A 618 -7.51 -5.59 -25.13
C PRO A 618 -6.58 -6.12 -24.05
N ASN A 619 -6.22 -5.25 -23.08
CA ASN A 619 -5.40 -5.58 -21.89
C ASN A 619 -4.12 -6.38 -22.26
N ASP A 620 -3.47 -6.04 -23.35
CA ASP A 620 -2.30 -6.75 -23.89
C ASP A 620 -1.11 -5.82 -24.09
N ALA A 621 0.03 -6.38 -24.47
CA ALA A 621 1.28 -5.66 -24.66
C ALA A 621 1.88 -5.87 -26.05
N ALA A 622 2.60 -4.86 -26.53
CA ALA A 622 3.52 -4.95 -27.68
C ALA A 622 4.96 -4.73 -27.20
N VAL A 623 5.91 -5.42 -27.84
CA VAL A 623 7.35 -5.32 -27.56
C VAL A 623 8.09 -5.18 -28.87
N PHE A 624 8.84 -4.10 -29.02
CA PHE A 624 9.57 -3.81 -30.26
C PHE A 624 10.84 -3.01 -29.99
N GLU A 625 11.71 -2.95 -30.95
CA GLU A 625 12.95 -2.19 -30.88
C GLU A 625 12.85 -0.90 -31.72
N VAL A 626 13.54 0.15 -31.26
CA VAL A 626 13.73 1.39 -32.00
C VAL A 626 15.23 1.66 -32.14
N THR A 627 15.68 1.89 -33.37
CA THR A 627 17.06 2.23 -33.68
C THR A 627 17.18 3.68 -34.11
N GLU A 628 18.38 4.27 -34.01
CA GLU A 628 18.63 5.60 -34.54
C GLU A 628 18.40 5.67 -36.04
N ALA A 629 17.92 6.79 -36.54
CA ALA A 629 17.90 7.08 -37.94
C ALA A 629 19.35 7.22 -38.44
N ARG A 630 19.94 6.13 -38.93
CA ARG A 630 21.24 6.26 -39.64
C ARG A 630 21.03 7.17 -40.82
N TYR A 631 21.62 8.37 -40.81
CA TYR A 631 21.73 9.19 -42.01
C TYR A 631 22.47 8.35 -43.09
N LEU A 632 21.77 8.02 -44.17
CA LEU A 632 22.29 7.34 -45.34
C LEU A 632 23.25 8.24 -46.16
N LEU A 633 24.20 8.90 -45.51
CA LEU A 633 25.32 9.57 -46.19
C LEU A 633 26.48 8.61 -46.49
N GLY A 634 26.42 7.35 -46.04
CA GLY A 634 27.47 6.34 -46.28
C GLY A 634 27.28 5.41 -47.45
N ARG A 635 26.13 5.44 -48.17
CA ARG A 635 25.87 4.57 -49.30
C ARG A 635 25.76 5.25 -50.69
N LEU A 636 25.96 6.56 -50.78
CA LEU A 636 25.99 7.29 -52.05
C LEU A 636 27.43 7.47 -52.63
N PHE A 637 28.45 6.97 -51.93
CA PHE A 637 29.84 7.00 -52.40
C PHE A 637 30.54 5.61 -52.43
N SER A 638 29.81 4.54 -52.70
CA SER A 638 30.40 3.22 -52.92
C SER A 638 29.73 2.48 -54.07
N ALA A 639 29.49 3.18 -55.16
CA ALA A 639 29.25 2.55 -56.46
C ALA A 639 30.02 3.37 -57.50
N ASP A 640 30.98 2.71 -58.18
CA ASP A 640 31.89 3.19 -59.22
C ASP A 640 33.18 3.85 -58.73
N ASP A 641 34.18 3.00 -58.51
CA ASP A 641 35.54 3.25 -58.91
C ASP A 641 36.34 1.93 -58.95
N SER A 642 36.05 1.11 -59.98
CA SER A 642 36.98 0.11 -60.48
C SER A 642 37.55 0.62 -61.76
N ALA A 643 38.43 1.63 -61.78
CA ALA A 643 39.40 1.96 -62.77
C ALA A 643 40.15 3.25 -62.40
N CYS A 644 41.25 3.17 -61.73
CA CYS A 644 42.47 3.83 -62.11
C CYS A 644 43.56 3.60 -61.09
N GLY A 645 44.55 2.85 -61.41
CA GLY A 645 45.81 2.74 -60.68
C GLY A 645 46.68 3.97 -60.92
N ARG A 646 47.33 4.43 -59.87
CA ARG A 646 48.75 4.96 -59.85
C ARG A 646 48.93 5.92 -58.68
N THR A 647 49.79 5.44 -57.75
CA THR A 647 50.88 6.22 -57.08
C THR A 647 50.65 7.69 -56.69
N THR A 648 50.72 7.96 -55.39
CA THR A 648 51.86 8.62 -54.74
C THR A 648 51.64 8.89 -53.26
N GLN A 649 52.67 8.50 -52.57
CA GLN A 649 53.18 8.98 -51.27
C GLN A 649 52.82 10.42 -50.86
N GLN A 650 52.80 10.56 -49.50
CA GLN A 650 52.99 11.75 -48.69
C GLN A 650 51.76 12.56 -48.32
N CYS A 651 51.30 12.30 -47.04
CA CYS A 651 51.36 13.35 -46.04
C CYS A 651 51.03 12.74 -44.64
N ARG A 652 52.08 12.46 -43.90
CA ARG A 652 52.01 12.25 -42.44
C ARG A 652 52.10 13.64 -41.78
N ARG A 653 51.09 13.93 -40.93
CA ARG A 653 51.14 14.82 -39.73
C ARG A 653 49.69 14.78 -39.21
N GLY A 654 49.37 14.17 -38.10
CA GLY A 654 49.84 14.37 -36.77
C GLY A 654 48.65 14.80 -35.96
N VAL A 655 47.81 13.85 -35.49
CA VAL A 655 46.88 14.11 -34.36
C VAL A 655 47.19 13.03 -33.33
N ARG A 656 47.68 13.49 -32.15
CA ARG A 656 47.98 12.65 -31.03
C ARG A 656 46.66 12.15 -30.39
N CYS A 657 46.55 10.84 -30.28
CA CYS A 657 45.63 10.23 -29.32
C CYS A 657 46.16 10.41 -27.90
N MET A 658 45.32 10.92 -27.00
CA MET A 658 45.56 10.86 -25.57
C MET A 658 45.03 9.55 -25.06
N PRO A 659 45.63 8.92 -24.07
CA PRO A 659 45.21 7.62 -23.55
C PRO A 659 43.99 7.73 -22.62
N GLN A 660 43.15 6.70 -22.66
CA GLN A 660 42.13 6.45 -21.65
C GLN A 660 42.82 6.16 -20.31
N GLU A 661 42.53 6.99 -19.31
CA GLU A 661 42.80 6.65 -17.90
C GLU A 661 41.66 5.79 -17.33
N ASP A 662 42.10 4.69 -16.75
CA ASP A 662 41.29 3.71 -16.04
C ASP A 662 40.48 4.36 -14.88
N ASN A 663 39.19 4.16 -14.90
CA ASN A 663 38.30 4.54 -13.81
C ASN A 663 38.13 3.36 -12.82
N GLN A 664 39.18 3.04 -12.08
CA GLN A 664 39.16 2.22 -10.86
C GLN A 664 39.10 3.11 -9.62
N GLN A 665 37.96 3.73 -9.38
CA GLN A 665 37.65 4.36 -8.10
C GLN A 665 36.14 4.35 -7.86
N ASN A 666 35.60 3.17 -7.56
CA ASN A 666 34.27 3.05 -6.91
C ASN A 666 34.10 1.71 -6.18
N GLN A 667 35.11 1.31 -5.40
CA GLN A 667 34.98 0.26 -4.39
C GLN A 667 35.83 0.60 -3.17
N ALA A 668 35.43 1.60 -2.38
CA ALA A 668 35.97 1.84 -1.04
C ALA A 668 35.13 2.84 -0.27
N TRP A 669 33.88 2.50 0.08
CA TRP A 669 33.11 3.15 1.15
C TRP A 669 32.23 2.14 1.89
N LEU A 670 32.87 1.14 2.43
CA LEU A 670 32.31 0.28 3.48
C LEU A 670 33.41 0.05 4.51
N HIS A 671 33.26 0.60 5.67
CA HIS A 671 34.02 0.55 6.91
C HIS A 671 34.63 1.90 7.30
N GLN A 672 33.83 2.66 8.06
CA GLN A 672 34.26 3.44 9.23
C GLN A 672 33.10 4.25 9.77
N THR A 673 32.39 3.75 10.76
CA THR A 673 31.66 4.57 11.73
C THR A 673 31.85 3.93 13.10
N SER A 674 32.74 4.52 13.86
CA SER A 674 32.84 4.34 15.31
C SER A 674 31.79 5.19 16.01
N PRO A 675 31.27 4.81 17.19
CA PRO A 675 30.20 5.53 17.86
C PRO A 675 30.73 6.73 18.64
N MET A 676 30.00 7.84 18.55
CA MET A 676 30.19 8.98 19.44
C MET A 676 29.23 8.92 20.65
N PRO A 677 29.60 9.38 21.83
CA PRO A 677 28.85 9.22 23.06
C PRO A 677 27.78 10.31 23.24
N PHE A 678 26.63 9.88 23.76
CA PHE A 678 25.57 10.76 24.25
C PHE A 678 25.97 11.38 25.60
N GLN A 679 26.02 12.72 25.67
CA GLN A 679 25.91 13.44 26.93
C GLN A 679 25.21 14.80 26.71
N GLY A 680 24.10 14.98 27.45
CA GLY A 680 23.61 16.27 27.88
C GLY A 680 22.58 16.97 27.00
N LEU A 681 21.33 16.91 27.43
CA LEU A 681 20.40 18.06 27.41
C LEU A 681 19.21 17.72 28.32
N ARG A 682 19.27 18.21 29.53
CA ARG A 682 18.10 18.44 30.40
C ARG A 682 17.72 19.93 30.29
N ASP A 683 16.41 20.14 30.46
CA ASP A 683 15.77 21.41 30.83
C ASP A 683 15.49 22.44 29.72
N ALA A 684 14.23 22.43 29.26
CA ALA A 684 13.50 23.65 28.91
C ALA A 684 11.99 23.43 29.14
N GLN A 685 11.49 23.98 30.24
CA GLN A 685 10.06 24.20 30.48
C GLN A 685 9.56 25.31 29.56
N ILE A 686 8.43 25.12 28.91
CA ILE A 686 7.70 26.17 28.17
C ILE A 686 6.33 26.31 28.82
N GLU A 687 6.12 27.49 29.42
CA GLU A 687 4.84 27.97 29.96
C GLU A 687 3.85 28.26 28.81
N LEU A 688 2.63 27.74 28.93
CA LEU A 688 1.50 28.04 28.05
C LEU A 688 0.69 29.20 28.67
N HIS A 689 0.69 30.34 28.01
CA HIS A 689 -0.29 31.40 28.25
C HIS A 689 -1.53 31.20 27.38
N SER A 690 -2.69 31.07 28.06
CA SER A 690 -4.02 31.09 27.48
C SER A 690 -4.45 32.50 27.11
N GLN A 691 -4.91 32.76 25.90
CA GLN A 691 -5.76 33.91 25.57
C GLN A 691 -6.98 33.47 24.74
N ALA A 692 -8.12 34.01 25.12
CA ALA A 692 -9.48 33.68 24.72
C ALA A 692 -9.91 34.29 23.36
N PRO A 693 -11.07 33.93 22.80
CA PRO A 693 -11.34 33.91 21.36
C PRO A 693 -11.91 35.24 20.83
N ALA A 694 -11.60 35.52 19.58
CA ALA A 694 -12.13 36.63 18.80
C ALA A 694 -13.51 36.30 18.18
N THR A 695 -14.38 37.27 18.23
CA THR A 695 -15.76 37.35 17.79
C THR A 695 -15.97 37.06 16.28
N LEU A 696 -16.95 36.25 15.96
CA LEU A 696 -17.47 35.99 14.61
C LEU A 696 -18.26 37.19 14.05
N MET A 697 -17.88 37.67 12.89
CA MET A 697 -18.68 38.65 12.11
C MET A 697 -19.84 38.00 11.35
N PRO A 698 -20.98 38.67 11.18
CA PRO A 698 -22.15 38.11 10.49
C PRO A 698 -22.02 38.22 8.96
N VAL A 699 -22.52 37.19 8.26
CA VAL A 699 -22.57 37.08 6.79
C VAL A 699 -23.60 38.06 6.21
N PRO A 700 -23.31 38.78 5.11
CA PRO A 700 -24.26 39.73 4.48
C PRO A 700 -25.52 39.04 3.92
N ARG A 701 -26.68 39.67 4.12
CA ARG A 701 -28.00 39.18 3.71
C ARG A 701 -28.17 38.90 2.21
N ALA A 702 -27.31 39.42 1.37
CA ALA A 702 -27.36 39.27 -0.09
C ALA A 702 -26.99 37.85 -0.60
N ALA A 703 -26.23 37.09 0.17
CA ALA A 703 -25.81 35.74 -0.23
C ALA A 703 -26.92 34.67 -0.04
N LEU A 704 -27.89 34.93 0.82
CA LEU A 704 -28.97 34.01 1.15
C LEU A 704 -30.11 33.95 0.12
N ASN A 705 -30.21 34.92 -0.77
CA ASN A 705 -31.32 35.00 -1.75
C ASN A 705 -31.04 34.22 -3.06
N LYS A 706 -29.86 33.67 -3.26
CA LYS A 706 -29.50 32.92 -4.48
C LYS A 706 -29.66 31.38 -4.34
N LEU A 707 -30.09 30.89 -3.18
CA LEU A 707 -30.32 29.46 -2.97
C LEU A 707 -31.73 29.04 -3.48
N PRO A 708 -31.86 27.85 -4.10
CA PRO A 708 -33.15 27.27 -4.46
C PRO A 708 -34.09 27.17 -3.27
N LYS A 709 -35.40 27.31 -3.49
CA LYS A 709 -36.43 27.33 -2.44
C LYS A 709 -36.42 26.11 -1.50
N GLU A 710 -35.86 25.02 -1.94
CA GLU A 710 -35.76 23.75 -1.20
C GLU A 710 -34.66 23.73 -0.12
N HIS A 711 -33.80 24.75 -0.09
CA HIS A 711 -32.65 24.81 0.83
C HIS A 711 -32.64 26.01 1.78
N ARG A 712 -33.80 26.71 1.91
CA ARG A 712 -33.91 27.83 2.86
C ARG A 712 -34.03 27.32 4.30
N PRO A 713 -33.35 27.96 5.27
CA PRO A 713 -33.47 27.57 6.66
C PRO A 713 -34.87 27.88 7.22
N LEU A 714 -35.29 27.05 8.18
CA LEU A 714 -36.55 27.16 8.91
C LEU A 714 -36.75 28.56 9.60
N PRO A 715 -37.98 29.02 9.80
CA PRO A 715 -38.27 30.32 10.40
C PRO A 715 -37.68 30.53 11.80
N GLN A 716 -37.46 31.77 12.15
CA GLN A 716 -36.71 32.24 13.31
C GLN A 716 -37.31 31.87 14.69
N GLU A 717 -38.55 31.35 14.75
CA GLU A 717 -39.26 31.02 16.00
C GLU A 717 -38.77 29.74 16.72
N LEU A 718 -37.82 29.00 16.15
CA LEU A 718 -37.30 27.74 16.69
C LEU A 718 -35.83 27.83 17.13
N ARG A 719 -35.26 28.98 17.42
CA ARG A 719 -33.85 29.16 17.79
C ARG A 719 -33.64 29.22 19.31
N GLY A 720 -33.63 28.05 19.95
CA GLY A 720 -33.03 27.87 21.29
C GLY A 720 -31.74 27.03 21.16
N GLU A 721 -30.80 27.20 22.08
CA GLU A 721 -29.45 26.53 21.99
C GLU A 721 -29.48 25.00 21.87
N GLY A 722 -30.55 24.33 22.33
CA GLY A 722 -30.75 22.87 22.18
C GLY A 722 -31.14 22.41 20.76
N THR A 723 -31.61 23.33 19.88
CA THR A 723 -32.07 23.00 18.52
C THR A 723 -30.96 22.98 17.47
N ARG A 724 -29.79 23.57 17.73
CA ARG A 724 -28.65 23.58 16.77
C ARG A 724 -28.01 22.21 16.56
N LEU A 725 -27.90 21.41 17.60
CA LEU A 725 -27.34 20.05 17.50
C LEU A 725 -28.27 19.08 16.76
N HIS A 726 -29.60 19.26 16.90
CA HIS A 726 -30.58 18.40 16.22
C HIS A 726 -30.73 18.73 14.73
N ALA A 727 -30.64 20.01 14.34
CA ALA A 727 -30.72 20.42 12.94
C ALA A 727 -29.53 19.91 12.11
N SER A 728 -28.31 19.92 12.68
CA SER A 728 -27.12 19.40 12.03
C SER A 728 -27.18 17.87 11.85
N SER A 729 -27.73 17.16 12.83
CA SER A 729 -27.90 15.70 12.76
C SER A 729 -28.94 15.27 11.72
N VAL A 730 -30.00 16.05 11.54
CA VAL A 730 -31.03 15.81 10.52
C VAL A 730 -30.50 16.07 9.11
N LEU A 731 -29.70 17.13 8.94
CA LEU A 731 -29.08 17.44 7.65
C LEU A 731 -28.08 16.36 7.25
N LEU A 732 -27.32 15.83 8.19
CA LEU A 732 -26.38 14.73 7.97
C LEU A 732 -27.10 13.44 7.55
N LEU A 733 -28.22 13.12 8.22
CA LEU A 733 -29.03 11.95 7.90
C LEU A 733 -29.70 12.08 6.52
N ASP A 734 -30.16 13.29 6.15
CA ASP A 734 -30.75 13.57 4.84
C ASP A 734 -29.71 13.46 3.72
N THR A 735 -28.50 13.93 3.94
CA THR A 735 -27.38 13.82 2.99
C THR A 735 -26.96 12.37 2.80
N MET A 736 -26.88 11.61 3.89
CA MET A 736 -26.56 10.17 3.83
C MET A 736 -27.61 9.34 3.08
N LEU A 737 -28.89 9.69 3.20
CA LEU A 737 -29.98 8.98 2.54
C LEU A 737 -30.14 9.37 1.04
N ARG A 738 -29.69 10.55 0.63
CA ARG A 738 -29.70 10.99 -0.79
C ARG A 738 -28.66 10.26 -1.63
N HIS A 739 -27.49 9.93 -1.06
CA HIS A 739 -26.42 9.24 -1.79
C HIS A 739 -26.64 7.73 -2.00
N ARG A 740 -27.69 7.14 -1.40
CA ARG A 740 -28.09 5.76 -1.67
C ARG A 740 -29.34 5.75 -2.57
N GLY A 741 -29.10 5.81 -3.87
CA GLY A 741 -30.16 5.84 -4.88
C GLY A 741 -31.14 4.68 -4.78
N GLY A 742 -32.45 5.00 -4.77
CA GLY A 742 -33.47 4.18 -5.38
C GLY A 742 -34.17 3.11 -4.57
N CYS A 743 -33.88 2.87 -3.29
CA CYS A 743 -34.58 1.82 -2.53
C CYS A 743 -35.82 2.37 -1.80
N SER A 744 -36.98 1.73 -2.01
CA SER A 744 -38.27 2.12 -1.41
C SER A 744 -38.22 2.12 0.15
N ALA A 745 -37.42 1.27 0.76
CA ALA A 745 -37.20 1.22 2.20
C ALA A 745 -36.52 2.47 2.76
N ALA A 746 -35.63 3.11 2.00
CA ALA A 746 -34.97 4.34 2.41
C ALA A 746 -35.93 5.53 2.44
N ARG A 747 -36.92 5.58 1.55
CA ARG A 747 -37.98 6.61 1.54
C ARG A 747 -38.91 6.47 2.76
N HIS A 748 -39.24 5.25 3.14
CA HIS A 748 -40.12 4.98 4.31
C HIS A 748 -39.42 5.32 5.64
N LEU A 749 -38.14 5.02 5.75
CA LEU A 749 -37.31 5.40 6.92
C LEU A 749 -37.16 6.92 7.07
N ARG A 750 -37.01 7.62 5.96
CA ARG A 750 -36.94 9.09 5.89
C ARG A 750 -38.25 9.75 6.36
N GLN A 751 -39.40 9.28 5.86
CA GLN A 751 -40.71 9.80 6.29
C GLN A 751 -40.98 9.54 7.77
N ARG A 752 -40.61 8.38 8.31
CA ARG A 752 -40.76 8.05 9.72
C ARG A 752 -39.81 8.84 10.65
N ALA A 753 -38.58 9.07 10.24
CA ALA A 753 -37.62 9.90 10.98
C ALA A 753 -38.09 11.36 11.05
N PHE A 754 -38.60 11.91 9.95
CA PHE A 754 -39.17 13.27 9.90
C PHE A 754 -40.45 13.40 10.75
N ALA A 755 -41.32 12.42 10.72
CA ALA A 755 -42.55 12.40 11.52
C ALA A 755 -42.24 12.32 13.04
N CYS A 756 -41.22 11.54 13.43
CA CYS A 756 -40.76 11.43 14.80
C CYS A 756 -40.18 12.75 15.34
N LEU A 757 -39.34 13.40 14.54
CA LEU A 757 -38.73 14.68 14.90
C LEU A 757 -39.73 15.83 14.94
N ALA A 758 -40.70 15.83 14.03
CA ALA A 758 -41.81 16.80 14.06
C ALA A 758 -42.75 16.61 15.27
N SER A 759 -42.92 15.38 15.76
CA SER A 759 -43.69 15.05 16.96
C SER A 759 -42.94 15.48 18.23
N ILE A 760 -41.64 15.31 18.27
CA ILE A 760 -40.78 15.77 19.39
C ILE A 760 -40.75 17.30 19.45
N ALA A 761 -40.70 17.97 18.32
CA ALA A 761 -40.71 19.44 18.24
C ALA A 761 -42.04 20.08 18.62
N ARG A 762 -43.16 19.36 18.50
CA ARG A 762 -44.51 19.85 18.91
C ARG A 762 -44.87 19.57 20.36
N ALA A 763 -44.20 18.65 21.01
CA ALA A 763 -44.48 18.31 22.43
C ALA A 763 -43.75 19.27 23.37
N LYS A 764 -44.44 20.26 23.91
CA LYS A 764 -44.00 21.14 25.01
C LYS A 764 -44.00 20.42 26.36
N ALA A 765 -43.55 19.17 26.44
CA ALA A 765 -43.67 18.35 27.64
C ALA A 765 -42.31 18.11 28.35
N PRO A 766 -42.26 18.02 29.70
CA PRO A 766 -41.04 17.81 30.42
C PRO A 766 -40.44 16.42 30.15
N PHE A 767 -39.15 16.25 30.42
CA PHE A 767 -38.30 15.10 30.11
C PHE A 767 -38.86 13.71 30.47
N SER A 768 -39.81 13.59 31.38
CA SER A 768 -40.51 12.35 31.75
C SER A 768 -41.43 11.77 30.66
N SER A 769 -41.99 12.62 29.81
CA SER A 769 -42.89 12.22 28.71
C SER A 769 -42.14 11.82 27.44
N LEU A 770 -40.88 12.21 27.27
CA LEU A 770 -39.98 11.73 26.20
C LEU A 770 -39.68 10.23 26.33
N ARG A 771 -39.73 9.68 27.54
CA ARG A 771 -39.50 8.24 27.81
C ARG A 771 -40.58 7.34 27.22
N LEU A 772 -41.84 7.78 27.28
CA LEU A 772 -42.98 7.04 26.77
C LEU A 772 -43.05 7.07 25.23
N ALA A 773 -42.75 8.22 24.63
CA ALA A 773 -42.73 8.37 23.16
C ALA A 773 -41.57 7.57 22.51
N GLY A 774 -40.36 7.57 23.10
CA GLY A 774 -39.22 6.78 22.63
C GLY A 774 -39.43 5.27 22.75
N SER A 775 -40.12 4.78 23.80
CA SER A 775 -40.39 3.36 24.01
C SER A 775 -41.48 2.80 23.08
N ALA A 776 -42.48 3.58 22.73
CA ALA A 776 -43.53 3.15 21.78
C ALA A 776 -43.05 3.05 20.32
N TYR A 777 -42.10 3.92 19.91
CA TYR A 777 -41.55 3.91 18.55
C TYR A 777 -40.46 2.88 18.32
N CYS A 778 -39.69 2.53 19.37
CA CYS A 778 -38.65 1.50 19.28
C CYS A 778 -39.18 0.05 19.34
N ALA A 779 -40.45 -0.15 19.70
CA ALA A 779 -41.04 -1.49 19.83
C ALA A 779 -41.26 -2.20 18.47
N ASN A 780 -41.27 -1.47 17.34
CA ASN A 780 -41.57 -2.00 16.01
C ASN A 780 -40.44 -1.88 14.98
N ALA A 781 -39.19 -1.60 15.40
CA ALA A 781 -38.05 -1.56 14.51
C ALA A 781 -36.88 -2.45 15.04
N PRO A 782 -36.20 -3.20 14.19
CA PRO A 782 -35.10 -4.07 14.62
C PRO A 782 -33.80 -3.28 14.92
N LEU A 783 -33.87 -2.27 15.79
CA LEU A 783 -32.72 -1.47 16.22
C LEU A 783 -32.57 -1.60 17.75
N ALA A 784 -32.15 -2.77 18.19
CA ALA A 784 -31.87 -3.08 19.61
C ALA A 784 -30.72 -2.24 20.22
N VAL A 785 -29.91 -1.57 19.40
CA VAL A 785 -28.69 -0.82 19.81
C VAL A 785 -29.05 0.46 20.58
N SER A 786 -30.10 1.19 20.19
CA SER A 786 -30.52 2.44 20.87
C SER A 786 -31.03 2.24 22.30
N ARG A 787 -31.73 1.15 22.59
CA ARG A 787 -32.24 0.87 23.94
C ARG A 787 -31.15 0.54 24.96
N ARG A 788 -30.08 -0.14 24.56
CA ARG A 788 -28.98 -0.51 25.48
C ARG A 788 -28.08 0.67 25.84
N GLY A 789 -27.80 1.57 24.87
CA GLY A 789 -27.03 2.78 25.13
C GLY A 789 -27.69 3.73 26.15
N MET A 790 -28.98 4.02 25.95
CA MET A 790 -29.73 4.90 26.85
C MET A 790 -29.93 4.29 28.26
N ALA A 791 -30.18 3.00 28.36
CA ALA A 791 -30.34 2.34 29.66
C ALA A 791 -29.01 2.28 30.46
N MET A 792 -27.87 2.20 29.76
CA MET A 792 -26.55 2.23 30.39
C MET A 792 -26.16 3.62 30.90
N GLU A 793 -26.45 4.69 30.17
CA GLU A 793 -26.19 6.07 30.62
C GLU A 793 -26.97 6.44 31.87
N ILE A 794 -28.26 6.08 31.97
CA ILE A 794 -29.09 6.33 33.12
C ILE A 794 -28.65 5.48 34.34
N GLY A 795 -28.19 4.26 34.09
CA GLY A 795 -27.63 3.39 35.14
C GLY A 795 -26.35 3.96 35.74
N MET A 796 -25.48 4.54 34.90
CA MET A 796 -24.21 5.14 35.34
C MET A 796 -24.38 6.41 36.16
N GLU A 797 -25.35 7.27 35.84
CA GLU A 797 -25.64 8.47 36.64
C GLU A 797 -26.15 8.12 38.05
N ARG A 798 -26.98 7.11 38.17
CA ARG A 798 -27.41 6.62 39.49
C ARG A 798 -26.27 6.02 40.31
N VAL A 799 -25.34 5.32 39.71
CA VAL A 799 -24.14 4.78 40.38
C VAL A 799 -23.21 5.90 40.83
N LYS A 800 -22.99 6.93 40.03
CA LYS A 800 -22.18 8.10 40.40
C LYS A 800 -22.79 8.87 41.60
N THR A 801 -24.11 9.04 41.59
CA THR A 801 -24.81 9.75 42.71
C THR A 801 -24.75 8.93 43.99
N HIS A 802 -24.89 7.62 43.93
CA HIS A 802 -24.82 6.73 45.10
C HIS A 802 -23.39 6.64 45.65
N CYS A 803 -22.37 6.59 44.80
CA CYS A 803 -20.97 6.62 45.25
C CYS A 803 -20.58 7.97 45.91
N ARG A 804 -21.04 9.10 45.35
CA ARG A 804 -20.82 10.42 45.99
C ARG A 804 -21.50 10.57 47.34
N ALA A 805 -22.70 10.03 47.52
CA ALA A 805 -23.40 10.04 48.82
C ALA A 805 -22.66 9.17 49.85
N LYS A 806 -22.16 7.97 49.49
CA LYS A 806 -21.36 7.12 50.41
C LYS A 806 -19.99 7.71 50.74
N MET A 807 -19.33 8.43 49.81
CA MET A 807 -18.07 9.10 50.13
C MET A 807 -18.25 10.27 51.13
N ARG A 808 -19.37 10.97 51.09
CA ARG A 808 -19.65 12.05 52.08
C ARG A 808 -19.99 11.53 53.46
N SER A 809 -20.56 10.33 53.58
CA SER A 809 -20.88 9.70 54.90
C SER A 809 -19.69 8.95 55.52
N ALA A 810 -18.63 8.64 54.74
CA ALA A 810 -17.45 7.93 55.26
C ALA A 810 -16.31 8.85 55.76
N SER A 811 -16.47 10.17 55.67
CA SER A 811 -15.44 11.16 56.10
C SER A 811 -15.59 11.63 57.57
N ALA A 812 -16.50 11.02 58.33
CA ALA A 812 -16.63 11.32 59.74
C ALA A 812 -16.51 10.03 60.58
N ASN A 813 -15.39 9.94 61.30
CA ASN A 813 -15.04 9.08 62.41
C ASN A 813 -14.85 7.55 62.25
N ASP A 814 -13.62 7.14 62.64
CA ASP A 814 -13.20 5.86 63.22
C ASP A 814 -13.28 4.59 62.35
N VAL A 815 -12.18 4.32 61.60
CA VAL A 815 -11.84 2.98 61.13
C VAL A 815 -10.33 2.72 61.33
N PRO A 816 -9.91 1.56 61.85
CA PRO A 816 -8.50 1.22 62.06
C PRO A 816 -7.70 1.15 60.76
N SER A 817 -6.43 1.54 60.83
CA SER A 817 -5.52 1.73 59.69
C SER A 817 -5.35 0.54 58.72
N SER A 818 -5.59 -0.70 59.16
CA SER A 818 -5.46 -1.91 58.31
C SER A 818 -6.63 -2.12 57.33
N ARG A 819 -7.79 -1.50 57.55
CA ARG A 819 -8.93 -1.58 56.59
C ARG A 819 -8.90 -0.47 55.52
N LYS A 820 -8.12 0.60 55.74
CA LYS A 820 -8.01 1.68 54.73
C LYS A 820 -7.23 1.30 53.47
N SER A 821 -6.27 0.41 53.59
CA SER A 821 -5.44 -0.02 52.42
C SER A 821 -6.20 -0.95 51.46
N ILE A 822 -7.07 -1.83 51.98
CA ILE A 822 -7.85 -2.78 51.16
C ILE A 822 -8.99 -2.04 50.42
N SER A 823 -9.62 -1.06 51.04
CA SER A 823 -10.68 -0.28 50.38
C SER A 823 -10.13 0.69 49.32
N ALA A 824 -8.96 1.26 49.53
CA ALA A 824 -8.33 2.17 48.57
C ALA A 824 -7.85 1.43 47.30
N SER A 825 -7.27 0.23 47.41
CA SER A 825 -6.85 -0.56 46.27
C SER A 825 -8.04 -1.10 45.46
N PHE A 826 -9.13 -1.47 46.11
CA PHE A 826 -10.34 -1.92 45.41
C PHE A 826 -11.02 -0.78 44.65
N PHE A 827 -11.12 0.39 45.25
CA PHE A 827 -11.71 1.57 44.61
C PHE A 827 -10.83 2.14 43.48
N SER A 828 -9.50 2.09 43.59
CA SER A 828 -8.61 2.54 42.51
C SER A 828 -8.70 1.62 41.30
N SER A 829 -8.80 0.30 41.48
CA SER A 829 -8.93 -0.64 40.35
C SER A 829 -10.28 -0.55 39.64
N VAL A 830 -11.38 -0.29 40.36
CA VAL A 830 -12.71 -0.08 39.77
C VAL A 830 -12.80 1.29 39.09
N SER A 831 -12.21 2.33 39.64
CA SER A 831 -12.17 3.67 39.07
C SER A 831 -11.34 3.71 37.76
N MET A 832 -10.14 3.09 37.72
CA MET A 832 -9.33 3.03 36.53
C MET A 832 -9.99 2.26 35.38
N ARG A 833 -10.62 1.12 35.64
CA ARG A 833 -11.31 0.37 34.58
C ARG A 833 -12.51 1.13 34.02
N ASN A 834 -13.26 1.85 34.84
CA ASN A 834 -14.40 2.64 34.39
C ASN A 834 -13.98 3.94 33.68
N CYS A 835 -12.92 4.60 34.11
CA CYS A 835 -12.36 5.75 33.38
C CYS A 835 -11.81 5.38 32.02
N MET A 836 -11.04 4.27 31.88
CA MET A 836 -10.56 3.83 30.57
C MET A 836 -11.70 3.47 29.62
N THR A 837 -12.81 2.90 30.13
CA THR A 837 -13.95 2.54 29.27
C THR A 837 -14.74 3.79 28.82
N VAL A 838 -14.84 4.81 29.67
CA VAL A 838 -15.54 6.07 29.35
C VAL A 838 -14.70 6.94 28.41
N ASP A 839 -13.40 7.06 28.67
CA ASP A 839 -12.49 7.80 27.77
C ASP A 839 -12.34 7.12 26.41
N PHE A 840 -12.42 5.78 26.36
CA PHE A 840 -12.39 5.03 25.11
C PHE A 840 -13.67 5.23 24.28
N VAL A 841 -14.86 5.26 24.89
CA VAL A 841 -16.14 5.51 24.21
C VAL A 841 -16.24 6.97 23.74
N ALA A 842 -15.79 7.93 24.54
CA ALA A 842 -15.73 9.33 24.14
C ALA A 842 -14.69 9.59 23.04
N SER A 843 -13.56 8.90 23.06
CA SER A 843 -12.52 8.96 22.02
C SER A 843 -12.98 8.31 20.70
N ILE A 844 -13.77 7.23 20.76
CA ILE A 844 -14.36 6.61 19.55
C ILE A 844 -15.40 7.53 18.92
N ASP A 845 -16.27 8.17 19.68
CA ASP A 845 -17.29 9.08 19.11
C ASP A 845 -16.68 10.28 18.39
N ASN A 846 -15.62 10.85 18.91
CA ASN A 846 -14.95 11.99 18.27
C ASN A 846 -14.01 11.62 17.13
N SER A 847 -13.34 10.47 17.18
CA SER A 847 -12.45 10.02 16.10
C SER A 847 -13.20 9.32 14.96
N LEU A 848 -14.30 8.61 15.25
CA LEU A 848 -15.16 7.96 14.26
C LEU A 848 -15.91 8.96 13.40
N LEU A 849 -16.42 10.04 13.96
CA LEU A 849 -17.06 11.11 13.18
C LEU A 849 -16.07 11.80 12.22
N TRP A 850 -14.79 11.83 12.55
CA TRP A 850 -13.75 12.41 11.69
C TRP A 850 -13.19 11.44 10.64
N SER A 851 -13.04 10.16 10.97
CA SER A 851 -12.57 9.11 10.02
C SER A 851 -13.66 8.64 9.07
N PHE A 852 -14.93 8.66 9.48
CA PHE A 852 -16.05 8.20 8.65
C PHE A 852 -16.29 9.07 7.42
N ALA A 853 -15.88 10.32 7.44
CA ALA A 853 -15.98 11.22 6.29
C ALA A 853 -14.89 10.97 5.23
N HIS A 854 -13.80 10.22 5.52
CA HIS A 854 -12.65 10.12 4.63
C HIS A 854 -12.24 8.70 4.19
N ASN A 855 -12.77 7.61 4.82
CA ASN A 855 -12.31 6.25 4.51
C ASN A 855 -13.46 5.22 4.59
N TYR A 856 -14.36 5.26 3.63
CA TYR A 856 -15.66 4.53 3.71
C TYR A 856 -15.65 3.05 3.33
N THR A 857 -14.55 2.37 3.01
CA THR A 857 -14.63 1.02 2.46
C THR A 857 -13.78 -0.07 3.11
N THR A 858 -12.64 0.24 3.70
CA THR A 858 -11.74 -0.79 4.23
C THR A 858 -11.96 -1.10 5.72
N SER A 859 -12.60 -0.19 6.45
CA SER A 859 -12.68 -0.28 7.91
C SER A 859 -13.91 -1.01 8.45
N VAL A 860 -14.99 -1.14 7.69
CA VAL A 860 -16.27 -1.67 8.21
C VAL A 860 -16.20 -3.17 8.50
N VAL A 861 -15.57 -3.97 7.65
CA VAL A 861 -15.45 -5.42 7.85
C VAL A 861 -14.43 -5.73 8.95
N GLN A 862 -13.29 -5.04 8.97
CA GLN A 862 -12.29 -5.23 10.02
C GLN A 862 -12.73 -4.67 11.38
N MET A 863 -13.50 -3.56 11.40
CA MET A 863 -14.04 -3.00 12.66
C MET A 863 -15.23 -3.80 13.21
N GLN A 864 -16.07 -4.41 12.39
CA GLN A 864 -17.13 -5.32 12.87
C GLN A 864 -16.52 -6.57 13.51
N GLU A 865 -15.50 -7.17 12.90
CA GLU A 865 -14.80 -8.32 13.46
C GLU A 865 -13.98 -7.95 14.73
N TRP A 866 -13.35 -6.78 14.74
CA TRP A 866 -12.58 -6.28 15.89
C TRP A 866 -13.47 -5.91 17.09
N THR A 867 -14.61 -5.29 16.87
CA THR A 867 -15.59 -4.95 17.90
C THR A 867 -16.23 -6.21 18.47
N PHE A 868 -16.55 -7.19 17.62
CA PHE A 868 -17.14 -8.47 18.05
C PHE A 868 -16.18 -9.30 18.90
N ARG A 869 -14.88 -9.36 18.56
CA ARG A 869 -13.86 -10.11 19.30
C ARG A 869 -13.57 -9.52 20.69
N ARG A 870 -13.56 -8.20 20.85
CA ARG A 870 -13.40 -7.60 22.20
C ARG A 870 -14.64 -7.77 23.07
N PHE A 871 -15.84 -7.79 22.52
CA PHE A 871 -17.05 -8.09 23.28
C PHE A 871 -17.13 -9.54 23.75
N ALA A 872 -16.66 -10.49 22.95
CA ALA A 872 -16.63 -11.91 23.33
C ALA A 872 -15.72 -12.24 24.53
N HIS A 873 -14.68 -11.44 24.77
CA HIS A 873 -13.77 -11.60 25.93
C HIS A 873 -14.25 -10.92 27.23
N ILE A 874 -15.31 -10.11 27.18
CA ILE A 874 -15.83 -9.35 28.33
C ILE A 874 -17.07 -10.01 28.96
N VAL A 875 -17.68 -11.01 28.28
CA VAL A 875 -18.89 -11.69 28.77
C VAL A 875 -18.49 -12.96 29.53
N PRO A 876 -18.91 -13.15 30.77
CA PRO A 876 -18.67 -14.37 31.54
C PRO A 876 -19.31 -15.61 30.86
N CYS A 877 -18.68 -16.76 31.01
CA CYS A 877 -18.95 -18.04 30.34
C CYS A 877 -20.39 -18.54 30.42
N SER A 878 -21.25 -17.98 31.27
CA SER A 878 -22.64 -18.41 31.50
C SER A 878 -23.65 -17.89 30.46
N MET A 879 -23.22 -17.15 29.43
CA MET A 879 -24.10 -16.64 28.36
C MET A 879 -23.73 -17.11 26.95
N ARG A 880 -22.91 -18.13 26.82
CA ARG A 880 -22.45 -18.63 25.50
C ARG A 880 -23.43 -19.54 24.75
N GLU A 881 -24.51 -20.00 25.38
CA GLU A 881 -25.47 -20.93 24.76
C GLU A 881 -26.68 -20.24 24.07
N ALA A 882 -26.72 -18.92 24.00
CA ALA A 882 -27.87 -18.19 23.45
C ALA A 882 -27.53 -17.16 22.37
N ALA A 883 -26.39 -17.28 21.68
CA ALA A 883 -26.06 -16.41 20.56
C ALA A 883 -25.58 -17.20 19.33
#